data_aed2a1939014b9713dd068e436ef4d02
#
_entry.id   aed2a1939014b9713dd068e436ef4d02
#
_cell.length_a   1.000
_cell.length_b   1.000
_cell.length_c   1.000
_cell.angle_alpha   90.00
_cell.angle_beta   90.00
_cell.angle_gamma   90.00
#
_symmetry.space_group_name_H-M   'P 1'
#
loop_
_entity.id
_entity.type
_entity.pdbx_description
1 polymer ?
#
loop_
_entity_poly.entity_id
_entity_poly.type
_entity_poly.pdbx_seq_one_letter_code
_entity_poly.pdbx_strand_id
1 'polypeptide(L)'
;MLLRKLLPLSLMVAVGGCSGQVGTGGGESTAGLKKVPGSGGSFTTFETLQVRPLALSPSGKMLFAANTPDNRLEMFRVNGNKLVPAGSVVVGLEPIAVAARTEGEVWVVNHLSDSVSIVRVTDDGIASVSRTLLVGDEPRDIVFGGPNRSRAFITTAHRGQNTGDAYDLQTSGQGRADVWVFDVNNLGSSAGGTRLTKLTFFADTPRALAVSADGNTVYAAAFNSGNQTTTASPFAVQQVYAAAGINHMPGPATITLQTPMGPLTIPQPPTGLIVKFINGHWYDAYGAGPYDPFIKVKLPDNDVFAIDASGSVPTAKATYQHVGTTLFNMAVNPKSGKVYVTNTDAHNDVRFEGHNAGFTTVRGHMTDSRITVIDPASGSVAGRDLNTHLVGHYEDTTPAQKALSVAFPEGVAVTNDGSTIYAIMQGSGKLVSYSTAEVEAGNPTPNLANQTVLSGGGPTGLALSQSFAYVLTRFDNSISVVALDSKAEVSKVSMFNPEPASVTNGRKYLYDANLTSSSGIAACASCHIGGDKDDLAWDLGNPGGIPLTIRDVGVVFTIPPALIMQLLPNLPNIFAANMPVKGPMTTQSLRGMDNHGPVHWRGDRNGMTQQNGAPFIDPATGQPVVNAQPNSGIYNEMDGFKSFNVAFPGLNGNDAMLSDSDMTDFANFALQISYPPNPVRSLDNTLTADQQAGRDFYFNHVDTPNGPVELPSDRFHNCNGCHTLDPNGNKGSTAHPGFFGTDGRISFEFESQTFKVPHLRNMYTKVGMFGSSLDSLQPGTIYLPEQQLPAADAVRGFGFNHDGVLGQLEHFFTGQVFLQTNDPVTLADGTVVPPNPYGIPFVQPQTLGLPTPPVLQGDGGFELRRKIVSYLMAFDTNHAPIVGQQATLTATNASAQAARIALLEAQAQAGACDLVAKSGSIGGVDAGFLYNPSTGTWQPNSMSLGAISDSQLRALVSRGALPSLTFTAVPLGSGTRVALDRDGDGWADADELLARTNPADPNSHP
;
A
#
# COMPACT_ATOMS: atom_id res chain seq x y z
N MET A 1 10.88 29.33 -35.60
CA MET A 1 11.32 30.00 -34.36
C MET A 1 11.76 29.00 -33.30
N LEU A 2 11.20 27.76 -33.26
CA LEU A 2 11.62 26.67 -32.37
C LEU A 2 13.05 26.15 -32.67
N LEU A 3 13.42 26.00 -33.93
CA LEU A 3 14.71 25.49 -34.34
C LEU A 3 15.94 26.32 -33.87
N ARG A 4 15.78 27.61 -33.59
CA ARG A 4 16.88 28.46 -33.10
C ARG A 4 17.20 28.28 -31.61
N LYS A 5 16.33 27.66 -30.80
CA LYS A 5 16.56 27.41 -29.37
C LYS A 5 17.22 26.04 -29.05
N LEU A 6 17.18 25.08 -29.99
CA LEU A 6 17.86 23.79 -29.86
C LEU A 6 19.32 23.80 -30.30
N LEU A 7 19.73 24.81 -31.09
CA LEU A 7 21.11 24.97 -31.55
C LEU A 7 22.18 25.08 -30.42
N PRO A 8 21.90 25.65 -29.21
CA PRO A 8 22.93 25.75 -28.19
C PRO A 8 23.36 24.42 -27.58
N LEU A 9 22.46 23.41 -27.49
CA LEU A 9 22.78 22.15 -26.85
C LEU A 9 23.68 21.27 -27.73
N SER A 10 23.38 21.18 -29.01
CA SER A 10 24.23 20.49 -29.98
C SER A 10 25.58 21.18 -30.22
N LEU A 11 25.66 22.51 -30.10
CA LEU A 11 26.91 23.26 -30.28
C LEU A 11 27.83 23.19 -29.05
N MET A 12 27.30 23.04 -27.82
CA MET A 12 28.12 22.96 -26.60
C MET A 12 28.78 21.60 -26.37
N VAL A 13 28.22 20.51 -26.90
CA VAL A 13 28.88 19.20 -26.87
C VAL A 13 29.92 19.05 -27.98
N ALA A 14 29.80 19.80 -29.07
CA ALA A 14 30.72 19.75 -30.23
C ALA A 14 32.02 20.53 -30.04
N VAL A 15 32.20 21.36 -29.01
CA VAL A 15 33.42 22.15 -28.80
C VAL A 15 34.59 21.38 -28.14
N GLY A 16 34.42 20.06 -27.95
CA GLY A 16 35.47 19.18 -27.40
C GLY A 16 36.28 18.39 -28.44
N GLY A 17 36.12 18.58 -29.75
CA GLY A 17 36.91 17.81 -30.71
C GLY A 17 36.70 18.17 -32.19
N CYS A 18 37.76 18.60 -32.82
CA CYS A 18 38.06 18.68 -34.26
C CYS A 18 37.33 19.68 -35.16
N SER A 19 38.09 20.56 -35.70
CA SER A 19 37.87 21.47 -36.85
C SER A 19 37.48 20.69 -38.11
N GLY A 20 36.27 20.85 -38.59
CA GLY A 20 35.79 20.38 -39.89
C GLY A 20 34.72 21.33 -40.44
N GLN A 21 34.86 21.73 -41.70
CA GLN A 21 34.07 22.76 -42.38
C GLN A 21 32.55 22.50 -42.38
N VAL A 22 31.82 23.59 -42.11
CA VAL A 22 30.35 23.61 -42.22
C VAL A 22 29.94 23.91 -43.68
N GLY A 23 29.29 22.93 -44.32
CA GLY A 23 28.59 23.11 -45.59
C GLY A 23 27.13 23.54 -45.36
N THR A 24 26.71 24.63 -45.98
CA THR A 24 25.34 25.11 -46.00
C THR A 24 24.51 24.38 -47.06
N GLY A 25 23.47 23.65 -46.64
CA GLY A 25 22.54 23.07 -47.63
C GLY A 25 21.45 22.26 -46.96
N GLY A 26 20.20 22.65 -47.14
CA GLY A 26 18.95 22.28 -46.49
C GLY A 26 18.56 20.82 -46.54
N GLY A 27 17.71 20.45 -45.59
CA GLY A 27 17.08 19.14 -45.41
C GLY A 27 17.91 18.24 -44.56
N GLU A 28 17.71 18.29 -43.20
CA GLU A 28 18.35 17.33 -42.33
C GLU A 28 17.80 15.94 -42.65
N SER A 29 18.67 15.09 -43.17
CA SER A 29 18.42 13.67 -43.44
C SER A 29 18.32 12.92 -42.09
N THR A 30 17.25 12.18 -41.86
CA THR A 30 17.16 11.20 -40.78
C THR A 30 18.07 9.99 -40.98
N ALA A 31 18.78 9.95 -42.07
CA ALA A 31 19.80 8.94 -42.41
C ALA A 31 21.00 9.07 -41.46
N GLY A 32 21.03 8.26 -40.40
CA GLY A 32 22.09 8.21 -39.40
C GLY A 32 21.62 8.15 -37.95
N LEU A 33 20.34 8.30 -37.68
CA LEU A 33 19.79 8.10 -36.36
C LEU A 33 19.95 6.64 -35.95
N LYS A 34 20.25 6.39 -34.67
CA LYS A 34 20.48 5.05 -34.11
C LYS A 34 19.41 4.73 -33.09
N LYS A 35 18.99 3.46 -33.08
CA LYS A 35 18.09 2.95 -32.03
C LYS A 35 18.76 2.91 -30.66
N VAL A 36 17.96 3.09 -29.61
CA VAL A 36 18.36 2.93 -28.23
C VAL A 36 18.55 1.45 -27.94
N PRO A 37 19.72 0.98 -27.48
CA PRO A 37 19.91 -0.39 -27.09
C PRO A 37 19.05 -0.75 -25.89
N GLY A 38 18.32 -1.87 -25.94
CA GLY A 38 17.46 -2.32 -24.84
C GLY A 38 16.16 -1.52 -24.68
N SER A 39 15.69 -0.89 -25.78
CA SER A 39 14.37 -0.29 -25.84
C SER A 39 13.28 -1.28 -25.48
N GLY A 40 12.28 -0.85 -24.74
CA GLY A 40 11.26 -1.71 -24.12
C GLY A 40 11.54 -1.98 -22.64
N GLY A 41 12.11 -0.99 -21.94
CA GLY A 41 12.42 -1.06 -20.51
C GLY A 41 11.23 -1.50 -19.66
N SER A 42 11.51 -2.22 -18.58
CA SER A 42 10.49 -2.72 -17.67
C SER A 42 9.69 -1.57 -17.04
N PHE A 43 8.38 -1.77 -16.93
CA PHE A 43 7.50 -0.93 -16.13
C PHE A 43 7.31 -1.59 -14.76
N THR A 44 7.42 -0.82 -13.68
CA THR A 44 7.14 -1.29 -12.32
C THR A 44 5.83 -0.68 -11.85
N THR A 45 4.89 -1.52 -11.49
CA THR A 45 3.57 -1.11 -10.97
C THR A 45 3.62 -1.03 -9.45
N PHE A 46 3.42 0.15 -8.88
CA PHE A 46 3.30 0.34 -7.43
C PHE A 46 1.85 0.50 -6.98
N GLU A 47 0.95 0.79 -7.88
CA GLU A 47 -0.48 1.03 -7.66
C GLU A 47 -0.74 2.09 -6.56
N THR A 48 0.00 3.18 -6.62
CA THR A 48 -0.13 4.26 -5.64
C THR A 48 -1.43 5.04 -5.84
N LEU A 49 -2.21 5.16 -4.76
CA LEU A 49 -3.44 5.96 -4.77
C LEU A 49 -3.15 7.45 -4.83
N GLN A 50 -3.68 8.13 -5.84
CA GLN A 50 -3.62 9.57 -5.97
C GLN A 50 -4.48 10.26 -4.89
N VAL A 51 -4.06 11.43 -4.43
CA VAL A 51 -4.79 12.19 -3.39
C VAL A 51 -5.37 13.48 -3.96
N ARG A 52 -4.54 14.31 -4.56
CA ARG A 52 -4.92 15.60 -5.15
C ARG A 52 -4.13 15.83 -6.45
N PRO A 53 -4.30 14.93 -7.44
CA PRO A 53 -3.43 14.95 -8.63
C PRO A 53 -3.70 16.13 -9.58
N LEU A 54 -4.74 16.94 -9.35
CA LEU A 54 -5.11 18.09 -10.18
C LEU A 54 -5.09 19.38 -9.38
N ALA A 55 -4.54 20.45 -9.96
CA ALA A 55 -4.63 21.80 -9.42
C ALA A 55 -4.77 22.85 -10.55
N LEU A 56 -5.70 23.80 -10.37
CA LEU A 56 -5.76 24.99 -11.22
C LEU A 56 -4.75 26.03 -10.74
N SER A 57 -4.18 26.79 -11.68
CA SER A 57 -3.43 28.00 -11.33
C SER A 57 -4.36 29.03 -10.67
N PRO A 58 -3.85 29.98 -9.89
CA PRO A 58 -4.69 31.01 -9.24
C PRO A 58 -5.63 31.75 -10.18
N SER A 59 -5.22 31.98 -11.43
CA SER A 59 -6.09 32.62 -12.46
C SER A 59 -7.08 31.66 -13.12
N GLY A 60 -6.95 30.34 -12.90
CA GLY A 60 -7.73 29.29 -13.57
C GLY A 60 -7.35 29.07 -15.03
N LYS A 61 -6.29 29.69 -15.54
CA LYS A 61 -5.87 29.60 -16.96
C LYS A 61 -5.04 28.36 -17.27
N MET A 62 -4.44 27.75 -16.25
CA MET A 62 -3.66 26.53 -16.37
C MET A 62 -4.22 25.47 -15.44
N LEU A 63 -4.24 24.23 -15.91
CA LEU A 63 -4.47 23.04 -15.11
C LEU A 63 -3.16 22.24 -15.06
N PHE A 64 -2.75 21.87 -13.86
CA PHE A 64 -1.61 21.01 -13.58
C PHE A 64 -2.10 19.65 -13.17
N ALA A 65 -1.50 18.59 -13.73
CA ALA A 65 -1.87 17.22 -13.48
C ALA A 65 -0.66 16.35 -13.14
N ALA A 66 -0.70 15.63 -12.03
CA ALA A 66 0.26 14.58 -11.73
C ALA A 66 -0.03 13.37 -12.61
N ASN A 67 0.85 13.07 -13.54
CA ASN A 67 0.84 11.85 -14.33
C ASN A 67 1.66 10.78 -13.58
N THR A 68 1.00 10.09 -12.65
CA THR A 68 1.62 9.14 -11.73
C THR A 68 2.42 8.05 -12.46
N PRO A 69 1.88 7.34 -13.48
CA PRO A 69 2.61 6.25 -14.12
C PRO A 69 3.82 6.71 -14.94
N ASP A 70 3.84 7.97 -15.37
CA ASP A 70 4.94 8.54 -16.16
C ASP A 70 5.92 9.41 -15.36
N ASN A 71 5.67 9.57 -14.04
CA ASN A 71 6.51 10.35 -13.13
C ASN A 71 6.67 11.81 -13.57
N ARG A 72 5.58 12.45 -14.04
CA ARG A 72 5.60 13.79 -14.61
C ARG A 72 4.51 14.69 -14.03
N LEU A 73 4.77 15.99 -14.10
CA LEU A 73 3.75 17.02 -14.03
C LEU A 73 3.38 17.42 -15.46
N GLU A 74 2.14 17.16 -15.85
CA GLU A 74 1.57 17.61 -17.12
C GLU A 74 0.89 18.96 -16.93
N MET A 75 0.92 19.79 -17.97
CA MET A 75 0.40 21.14 -17.97
C MET A 75 -0.57 21.35 -19.13
N PHE A 76 -1.72 21.94 -18.84
CA PHE A 76 -2.75 22.23 -19.84
C PHE A 76 -3.21 23.67 -19.74
N ARG A 77 -3.35 24.35 -20.89
CA ARG A 77 -4.08 25.62 -20.96
C ARG A 77 -5.58 25.36 -20.97
N VAL A 78 -6.28 26.04 -20.08
CA VAL A 78 -7.74 26.01 -20.03
C VAL A 78 -8.29 26.96 -21.08
N ASN A 79 -9.01 26.41 -22.06
CA ASN A 79 -9.63 27.16 -23.16
C ASN A 79 -11.12 26.79 -23.27
N GLY A 80 -11.95 27.48 -22.47
CA GLY A 80 -13.37 27.14 -22.36
C GLY A 80 -13.55 25.72 -21.82
N ASN A 81 -14.24 24.88 -22.57
CA ASN A 81 -14.48 23.48 -22.25
C ASN A 81 -13.38 22.51 -22.73
N LYS A 82 -12.23 23.01 -23.17
CA LYS A 82 -11.12 22.20 -23.68
C LYS A 82 -9.85 22.45 -22.90
N LEU A 83 -9.10 21.38 -22.72
CA LEU A 83 -7.74 21.39 -22.21
C LEU A 83 -6.77 21.26 -23.39
N VAL A 84 -5.83 22.17 -23.50
CA VAL A 84 -4.81 22.16 -24.56
C VAL A 84 -3.45 21.88 -23.92
N PRO A 85 -2.75 20.77 -24.29
CA PRO A 85 -1.45 20.47 -23.74
C PRO A 85 -0.48 21.66 -23.88
N ALA A 86 0.23 21.97 -22.82
CA ALA A 86 1.13 23.13 -22.74
C ALA A 86 2.58 22.75 -22.41
N GLY A 87 2.83 21.47 -22.14
CA GLY A 87 4.14 20.90 -21.81
C GLY A 87 4.07 19.97 -20.60
N SER A 88 5.19 19.36 -20.29
CA SER A 88 5.35 18.50 -19.13
C SER A 88 6.76 18.58 -18.57
N VAL A 89 6.97 18.12 -17.33
CA VAL A 89 8.30 18.04 -16.71
C VAL A 89 8.37 16.79 -15.82
N VAL A 90 9.50 16.08 -15.89
CA VAL A 90 9.77 14.94 -14.99
C VAL A 90 9.95 15.43 -13.56
N VAL A 91 9.31 14.76 -12.62
CA VAL A 91 9.39 15.01 -11.17
C VAL A 91 9.94 13.77 -10.46
N GLY A 92 9.56 13.50 -9.21
CA GLY A 92 9.91 12.24 -8.54
C GLY A 92 8.99 11.09 -8.93
N LEU A 93 9.27 9.91 -8.36
CA LEU A 93 8.48 8.71 -8.65
C LEU A 93 7.11 8.78 -7.98
N GLU A 94 6.11 8.29 -8.71
CA GLU A 94 4.71 8.24 -8.27
C GLU A 94 4.21 9.58 -7.73
N PRO A 95 4.15 10.66 -8.56
CA PRO A 95 3.56 11.92 -8.15
C PRO A 95 2.05 11.76 -7.95
N ILE A 96 1.51 12.19 -6.79
CA ILE A 96 0.11 11.95 -6.39
C ILE A 96 -0.66 13.19 -5.94
N ALA A 97 0.04 14.29 -5.67
CA ALA A 97 -0.61 15.53 -5.31
C ALA A 97 0.12 16.74 -5.89
N VAL A 98 -0.65 17.76 -6.26
CA VAL A 98 -0.18 18.98 -6.88
C VAL A 98 -0.81 20.18 -6.19
N ALA A 99 -0.01 21.22 -5.90
CA ALA A 99 -0.50 22.50 -5.41
C ALA A 99 0.14 23.65 -6.18
N ALA A 100 -0.65 24.46 -6.86
CA ALA A 100 -0.21 25.65 -7.55
C ALA A 100 -0.13 26.82 -6.55
N ARG A 101 1.10 27.27 -6.24
CA ARG A 101 1.32 28.40 -5.33
C ARG A 101 1.11 29.74 -6.00
N THR A 102 1.62 29.87 -7.22
CA THR A 102 1.49 31.04 -8.07
C THR A 102 1.27 30.60 -9.52
N GLU A 103 1.13 31.54 -10.45
CA GLU A 103 1.06 31.20 -11.89
C GLU A 103 2.34 30.49 -12.36
N GLY A 104 3.50 30.82 -11.79
CA GLY A 104 4.81 30.29 -12.20
C GLY A 104 5.46 29.34 -11.20
N GLU A 105 4.75 28.90 -10.15
CA GLU A 105 5.32 27.96 -9.16
C GLU A 105 4.30 26.92 -8.73
N VAL A 106 4.68 25.65 -8.93
CA VAL A 106 3.84 24.47 -8.63
C VAL A 106 4.67 23.49 -7.79
N TRP A 107 4.06 22.97 -6.73
CA TRP A 107 4.67 21.97 -5.87
C TRP A 107 4.02 20.61 -6.10
N VAL A 108 4.84 19.58 -6.29
CA VAL A 108 4.41 18.21 -6.61
C VAL A 108 4.92 17.24 -5.56
N VAL A 109 4.01 16.50 -4.94
CA VAL A 109 4.32 15.46 -3.96
C VAL A 109 4.63 14.16 -4.69
N ASN A 110 5.84 13.64 -4.47
CA ASN A 110 6.34 12.41 -5.07
C ASN A 110 6.36 11.30 -4.02
N HIS A 111 5.38 10.43 -4.06
CA HIS A 111 5.10 9.44 -3.01
C HIS A 111 6.26 8.48 -2.76
N LEU A 112 6.81 7.87 -3.82
CA LEU A 112 7.93 6.92 -3.70
C LEU A 112 9.31 7.59 -3.65
N SER A 113 9.38 8.90 -3.80
CA SER A 113 10.65 9.63 -3.70
C SER A 113 10.87 10.31 -2.35
N ASP A 114 9.94 10.16 -1.41
CA ASP A 114 9.98 10.85 -0.11
C ASP A 114 10.29 12.33 -0.25
N SER A 115 9.68 12.97 -1.25
CA SER A 115 10.08 14.29 -1.68
C SER A 115 8.94 15.14 -2.21
N VAL A 116 9.21 16.44 -2.29
CA VAL A 116 8.37 17.42 -2.99
C VAL A 116 9.21 18.15 -4.02
N SER A 117 8.81 18.10 -5.29
CA SER A 117 9.41 18.86 -6.37
C SER A 117 8.81 20.25 -6.46
N ILE A 118 9.64 21.30 -6.39
CA ILE A 118 9.24 22.68 -6.67
C ILE A 118 9.52 22.97 -8.13
N VAL A 119 8.46 23.11 -8.90
CA VAL A 119 8.49 23.36 -10.34
C VAL A 119 8.30 24.85 -10.62
N ARG A 120 9.18 25.41 -11.39
CA ARG A 120 9.05 26.75 -11.98
C ARG A 120 8.48 26.61 -13.39
N VAL A 121 7.46 27.38 -13.66
CA VAL A 121 6.81 27.45 -14.98
C VAL A 121 6.95 28.89 -15.50
N THR A 122 7.46 29.03 -16.70
CA THR A 122 7.61 30.33 -17.37
C THR A 122 6.37 30.64 -18.21
N ASP A 123 6.17 31.90 -18.59
CA ASP A 123 4.99 32.35 -19.37
C ASP A 123 4.88 31.65 -20.74
N ASP A 124 6.00 31.22 -21.32
CA ASP A 124 6.06 30.44 -22.56
C ASP A 124 5.84 28.94 -22.37
N GLY A 125 5.58 28.49 -21.12
CA GLY A 125 5.25 27.11 -20.81
C GLY A 125 6.44 26.19 -20.58
N ILE A 126 7.66 26.74 -20.44
CA ILE A 126 8.85 25.97 -20.07
C ILE A 126 8.80 25.68 -18.57
N ALA A 127 8.91 24.40 -18.20
CA ALA A 127 8.92 23.97 -16.81
C ALA A 127 10.25 23.33 -16.42
N SER A 128 10.67 23.56 -15.18
CA SER A 128 11.86 22.91 -14.60
C SER A 128 11.72 22.71 -13.10
N VAL A 129 12.26 21.61 -12.57
CA VAL A 129 12.40 21.42 -11.12
C VAL A 129 13.51 22.33 -10.62
N SER A 130 13.14 23.34 -9.87
CA SER A 130 14.10 24.31 -9.29
C SER A 130 14.67 23.82 -7.97
N ARG A 131 13.95 22.93 -7.27
CA ARG A 131 14.37 22.37 -5.98
C ARG A 131 13.59 21.10 -5.68
N THR A 132 14.23 20.16 -5.01
CA THR A 132 13.57 19.01 -4.34
C THR A 132 13.70 19.18 -2.83
N LEU A 133 12.58 19.14 -2.11
CA LEU A 133 12.53 19.03 -0.66
C LEU A 133 12.45 17.55 -0.28
N LEU A 134 13.20 17.15 0.74
CA LEU A 134 13.11 15.81 1.32
C LEU A 134 12.17 15.86 2.52
N VAL A 135 11.25 14.91 2.57
CA VAL A 135 10.24 14.80 3.61
C VAL A 135 10.24 13.39 4.21
N GLY A 136 9.30 13.07 5.10
CA GLY A 136 9.14 11.72 5.62
C GLY A 136 8.66 10.73 4.56
N ASP A 137 8.58 9.48 4.95
CA ASP A 137 8.18 8.34 4.11
C ASP A 137 6.77 8.51 3.56
N GLU A 138 6.57 8.11 2.32
CA GLU A 138 5.28 8.09 1.63
C GLU A 138 4.48 9.42 1.76
N PRO A 139 5.03 10.57 1.31
CA PRO A 139 4.27 11.83 1.33
C PRO A 139 3.01 11.72 0.45
N ARG A 140 1.88 12.28 0.92
CA ARG A 140 0.58 12.06 0.27
C ARG A 140 -0.11 13.32 -0.22
N ASP A 141 -0.21 14.38 0.57
CA ASP A 141 -0.92 15.61 0.17
C ASP A 141 -0.11 16.86 0.52
N ILE A 142 -0.49 17.97 -0.10
CA ILE A 142 0.11 19.28 0.15
C ILE A 142 -0.92 20.39 0.05
N VAL A 143 -0.90 21.32 1.04
CA VAL A 143 -1.68 22.56 0.99
C VAL A 143 -0.83 23.74 1.46
N PHE A 144 -1.20 24.95 1.00
CA PHE A 144 -0.62 26.18 1.50
C PHE A 144 -1.57 26.84 2.51
N GLY A 145 -1.07 27.07 3.73
CA GLY A 145 -1.80 27.71 4.84
C GLY A 145 -0.94 28.73 5.57
N GLY A 146 -1.46 29.17 6.72
CA GLY A 146 -0.85 30.21 7.54
C GLY A 146 -0.99 31.62 6.97
N PRO A 147 -0.37 32.63 7.62
CA PRO A 147 -0.45 34.01 7.18
C PRO A 147 0.01 34.17 5.73
N ASN A 148 -0.86 34.76 4.90
CA ASN A 148 -0.64 34.93 3.46
C ASN A 148 -0.31 33.61 2.71
N ARG A 149 -0.74 32.46 3.23
CA ARG A 149 -0.43 31.13 2.70
C ARG A 149 1.07 30.92 2.50
N SER A 150 1.86 31.41 3.46
CA SER A 150 3.34 31.37 3.40
C SER A 150 3.93 30.04 3.88
N ARG A 151 3.11 29.05 4.18
CA ARG A 151 3.58 27.75 4.67
C ARG A 151 3.01 26.61 3.84
N ALA A 152 3.87 25.68 3.49
CA ALA A 152 3.47 24.42 2.88
C ALA A 152 3.36 23.35 3.97
N PHE A 153 2.21 22.67 4.04
CA PHE A 153 1.93 21.54 4.91
C PHE A 153 1.92 20.28 4.05
N ILE A 154 2.67 19.25 4.44
CA ILE A 154 2.83 18.00 3.70
C ILE A 154 2.59 16.84 4.67
N THR A 155 1.71 15.90 4.32
CA THR A 155 1.46 14.68 5.10
C THR A 155 2.47 13.60 4.74
N THR A 156 3.00 12.88 5.75
CA THR A 156 3.91 11.75 5.58
C THR A 156 3.69 10.70 6.67
N ALA A 157 4.06 9.46 6.42
CA ALA A 157 4.21 8.47 7.47
C ALA A 157 5.40 8.82 8.39
N HIS A 158 5.30 8.49 9.69
CA HIS A 158 6.38 8.70 10.65
C HIS A 158 7.34 7.51 10.62
N ARG A 159 8.05 7.35 9.53
CA ARG A 159 9.09 6.33 9.31
C ARG A 159 10.00 6.79 8.17
N GLY A 160 11.14 6.12 8.00
CA GLY A 160 12.03 6.34 6.87
C GLY A 160 13.18 7.29 7.14
N GLN A 161 13.93 7.58 6.06
CA GLN A 161 15.28 8.11 6.07
C GLN A 161 15.39 9.57 6.48
N ASN A 162 14.34 10.35 6.30
CA ASN A 162 14.39 11.81 6.47
C ASN A 162 13.74 12.28 7.76
N THR A 163 13.23 11.42 8.62
CA THR A 163 12.50 11.79 9.85
C THR A 163 13.38 12.58 10.81
N GLY A 164 14.67 12.28 10.89
CA GLY A 164 15.65 12.98 11.71
C GLY A 164 15.57 12.69 13.22
N ASP A 165 14.66 11.82 13.63
CA ASP A 165 14.45 11.42 15.03
C ASP A 165 14.88 9.95 15.18
N ALA A 166 15.46 9.60 16.34
CA ALA A 166 15.60 8.21 16.74
C ALA A 166 14.17 7.67 16.96
N TYR A 167 13.77 6.71 16.16
CA TYR A 167 12.40 6.22 16.15
C TYR A 167 12.36 4.70 16.21
N ASP A 168 11.75 4.19 17.26
CA ASP A 168 11.48 2.77 17.41
C ASP A 168 10.02 2.48 17.01
N LEU A 169 9.83 1.77 15.92
CA LEU A 169 8.52 1.41 15.40
C LEU A 169 7.71 0.54 16.39
N GLN A 170 8.36 -0.11 17.34
CA GLN A 170 7.73 -0.97 18.35
C GLN A 170 7.37 -0.23 19.63
N THR A 171 7.84 1.00 19.84
CA THR A 171 7.52 1.76 21.06
C THR A 171 6.06 2.17 21.06
N SER A 172 5.32 1.78 22.09
CA SER A 172 3.92 2.16 22.28
C SER A 172 3.75 3.64 22.61
N GLY A 173 2.57 4.20 22.33
CA GLY A 173 2.24 5.59 22.61
C GLY A 173 2.84 6.60 21.64
N GLN A 174 3.54 6.18 20.61
CA GLN A 174 4.07 7.05 19.56
C GLN A 174 3.10 7.17 18.39
N GLY A 175 2.91 8.39 17.91
CA GLY A 175 2.12 8.66 16.71
C GLY A 175 2.85 8.27 15.44
N ARG A 176 2.09 8.01 14.36
CA ARG A 176 2.61 7.61 13.05
C ARG A 176 2.17 8.55 11.94
N ALA A 177 1.47 9.61 12.29
CA ALA A 177 0.94 10.58 11.35
C ALA A 177 1.71 11.89 11.46
N ASP A 178 2.60 12.18 10.51
CA ASP A 178 3.38 13.41 10.46
C ASP A 178 2.80 14.42 9.49
N VAL A 179 2.84 15.68 9.89
CA VAL A 179 2.64 16.84 9.02
C VAL A 179 3.90 17.70 9.04
N TRP A 180 4.62 17.72 7.93
CA TRP A 180 5.81 18.52 7.74
C TRP A 180 5.42 19.92 7.30
N VAL A 181 6.06 20.94 7.85
CA VAL A 181 5.77 22.34 7.55
C VAL A 181 7.03 23.06 7.10
N PHE A 182 6.95 23.68 5.93
CA PHE A 182 8.03 24.53 5.39
C PHE A 182 7.57 25.98 5.28
N ASP A 183 8.46 26.91 5.61
CA ASP A 183 8.27 28.32 5.23
C ASP A 183 8.65 28.49 3.77
N VAL A 184 7.68 28.78 2.90
CA VAL A 184 7.90 28.89 1.45
C VAL A 184 8.85 30.02 1.06
N ASN A 185 9.05 31.01 1.93
CA ASN A 185 9.96 32.12 1.72
C ASN A 185 11.37 31.85 2.25
N ASN A 186 11.54 30.80 3.09
CA ASN A 186 12.82 30.44 3.69
C ASN A 186 12.98 28.91 3.77
N LEU A 187 13.31 28.31 2.67
CA LEU A 187 13.51 26.85 2.57
C LEU A 187 14.90 26.39 3.05
N GLY A 188 15.73 27.31 3.55
CA GLY A 188 17.12 26.99 3.97
C GLY A 188 18.04 26.60 2.84
N SER A 189 19.29 26.25 3.15
CA SER A 189 20.34 25.90 2.17
C SER A 189 20.70 24.41 2.15
N SER A 190 20.14 23.58 3.03
CA SER A 190 20.39 22.13 3.05
C SER A 190 19.89 21.44 1.79
N ALA A 191 20.46 20.29 1.46
CA ALA A 191 20.12 19.51 0.26
C ALA A 191 18.62 19.25 0.13
N GLY A 192 17.95 18.84 1.23
CA GLY A 192 16.52 18.54 1.29
C GLY A 192 15.63 19.69 1.75
N GLY A 193 16.17 20.90 1.92
CA GLY A 193 15.45 22.01 2.55
C GLY A 193 15.46 21.94 4.09
N THR A 194 15.02 23.03 4.72
CA THR A 194 14.90 23.12 6.18
C THR A 194 13.43 23.27 6.54
N ARG A 195 12.89 22.31 7.24
CA ARG A 195 11.51 22.39 7.74
C ARG A 195 11.38 23.45 8.83
N LEU A 196 10.27 24.15 8.86
CA LEU A 196 9.92 25.05 9.95
C LEU A 196 9.58 24.26 11.22
N THR A 197 8.75 23.23 11.07
CA THR A 197 8.37 22.30 12.13
C THR A 197 7.86 20.99 11.55
N LYS A 198 7.69 19.99 12.40
CA LYS A 198 6.99 18.75 12.15
C LYS A 198 6.02 18.49 13.29
N LEU A 199 4.77 18.19 12.98
CA LEU A 199 3.74 17.79 13.92
C LEU A 199 3.52 16.29 13.77
N THR A 200 3.61 15.55 14.87
CA THR A 200 3.33 14.11 14.89
C THR A 200 2.06 13.85 15.67
N PHE A 201 1.09 13.20 15.04
CA PHE A 201 -0.20 12.88 15.64
C PHE A 201 -0.33 11.38 15.94
N PHE A 202 -1.10 11.09 16.99
CA PHE A 202 -1.38 9.72 17.39
C PHE A 202 -2.50 9.12 16.52
N ALA A 203 -2.15 8.69 15.35
CA ALA A 203 -2.94 7.98 14.37
C ALA A 203 -2.00 7.22 13.43
N ASP A 204 -2.55 6.49 12.49
CA ASP A 204 -1.79 5.89 11.39
C ASP A 204 -1.43 6.96 10.34
N THR A 205 -0.82 6.54 9.24
CA THR A 205 -0.35 7.39 8.15
C THR A 205 -1.41 8.42 7.71
N PRO A 206 -1.10 9.72 7.72
CA PRO A 206 -2.04 10.74 7.29
C PRO A 206 -2.13 10.77 5.75
N ARG A 207 -3.31 11.09 5.22
CA ARG A 207 -3.54 11.19 3.78
C ARG A 207 -3.84 12.62 3.36
N ALA A 208 -5.06 13.07 3.55
CA ALA A 208 -5.56 14.30 2.97
C ALA A 208 -5.35 15.51 3.88
N LEU A 209 -5.18 16.66 3.26
CA LEU A 209 -5.14 17.97 3.88
C LEU A 209 -6.28 18.86 3.39
N ALA A 210 -6.79 19.73 4.25
CA ALA A 210 -7.68 20.81 3.86
C ALA A 210 -7.33 22.07 4.63
N VAL A 211 -7.65 23.24 4.06
CA VAL A 211 -7.32 24.52 4.66
C VAL A 211 -8.56 25.39 4.77
N SER A 212 -8.74 26.06 5.91
CA SER A 212 -9.82 27.03 6.12
C SER A 212 -9.71 28.21 5.13
N ALA A 213 -10.85 28.85 4.84
CA ALA A 213 -10.90 29.96 3.90
C ALA A 213 -9.93 31.10 4.23
N ASP A 214 -9.75 31.40 5.52
CA ASP A 214 -8.82 32.40 6.04
C ASP A 214 -7.35 31.92 6.09
N GLY A 215 -7.09 30.64 5.80
CA GLY A 215 -5.77 30.02 5.84
C GLY A 215 -5.25 29.68 7.23
N ASN A 216 -5.96 30.02 8.31
CA ASN A 216 -5.45 29.95 9.69
C ASN A 216 -5.59 28.55 10.32
N THR A 217 -6.41 27.68 9.77
CA THR A 217 -6.55 26.30 10.24
C THR A 217 -6.28 25.33 9.10
N VAL A 218 -5.41 24.35 9.34
CA VAL A 218 -5.17 23.24 8.43
C VAL A 218 -5.69 21.96 9.08
N TYR A 219 -6.42 21.15 8.32
CA TYR A 219 -6.93 19.86 8.75
C TYR A 219 -6.12 18.76 8.08
N ALA A 220 -5.78 17.72 8.84
CA ALA A 220 -5.08 16.53 8.35
C ALA A 220 -5.87 15.27 8.73
N ALA A 221 -6.19 14.43 7.78
CA ALA A 221 -6.93 13.18 7.98
C ALA A 221 -5.97 11.98 8.05
N ALA A 222 -6.18 11.08 9.01
CA ALA A 222 -5.60 9.74 8.99
C ALA A 222 -6.17 8.95 7.81
N PHE A 223 -5.40 8.02 7.24
CA PHE A 223 -5.88 7.22 6.09
C PHE A 223 -6.66 5.99 6.58
N ASN A 224 -5.97 4.99 7.12
CA ASN A 224 -6.58 3.80 7.71
C ASN A 224 -6.81 4.06 9.20
N SER A 225 -7.87 4.77 9.50
CA SER A 225 -8.18 5.25 10.84
C SER A 225 -8.72 4.13 11.75
N GLY A 226 -9.38 3.13 11.16
CA GLY A 226 -10.05 2.07 11.89
C GLY A 226 -11.46 2.45 12.32
N ASN A 227 -12.09 1.61 13.12
CA ASN A 227 -13.48 1.78 13.57
C ASN A 227 -13.71 1.18 14.97
N GLN A 228 -12.69 1.21 15.81
CA GLN A 228 -12.72 0.68 17.17
C GLN A 228 -13.06 -0.82 17.23
N THR A 229 -12.58 -1.60 16.28
CA THR A 229 -12.69 -3.07 16.28
C THR A 229 -11.35 -3.74 16.58
N THR A 230 -11.40 -4.93 17.18
CA THR A 230 -10.23 -5.79 17.41
C THR A 230 -10.66 -7.25 17.51
N THR A 231 -9.71 -8.17 17.59
CA THR A 231 -10.00 -9.61 17.73
C THR A 231 -10.07 -10.01 19.21
N ALA A 232 -11.15 -10.69 19.58
CA ALA A 232 -11.22 -11.50 20.79
C ALA A 232 -10.76 -12.92 20.47
N SER A 233 -9.89 -13.49 21.29
CA SER A 233 -9.37 -14.85 21.10
C SER A 233 -10.46 -15.93 21.25
N PRO A 234 -10.22 -17.14 20.75
CA PRO A 234 -11.14 -18.27 20.95
C PRO A 234 -11.44 -18.53 22.43
N PHE A 235 -10.46 -18.34 23.31
CA PHE A 235 -10.65 -18.52 24.75
C PHE A 235 -11.56 -17.42 25.32
N ALA A 236 -11.34 -16.15 24.99
CA ALA A 236 -12.20 -15.05 25.43
C ALA A 236 -13.66 -15.27 25.02
N VAL A 237 -13.86 -15.69 23.76
CA VAL A 237 -15.19 -15.99 23.24
C VAL A 237 -15.84 -17.14 24.03
N GLN A 238 -15.12 -18.21 24.30
CA GLN A 238 -15.63 -19.32 25.10
C GLN A 238 -16.05 -18.90 26.52
N GLN A 239 -15.22 -18.09 27.18
CA GLN A 239 -15.51 -17.60 28.53
C GLN A 239 -16.75 -16.68 28.57
N VAL A 240 -16.83 -15.72 27.61
CA VAL A 240 -17.99 -14.82 27.53
C VAL A 240 -19.26 -15.58 27.20
N TYR A 241 -19.22 -16.52 26.27
CA TYR A 241 -20.37 -17.31 25.88
C TYR A 241 -20.83 -18.25 27.00
N ALA A 242 -19.91 -18.88 27.70
CA ALA A 242 -20.22 -19.70 28.86
C ALA A 242 -20.89 -18.86 29.96
N ALA A 243 -20.36 -17.66 30.24
CA ALA A 243 -20.98 -16.75 31.22
C ALA A 243 -22.37 -16.27 30.80
N ALA A 244 -22.62 -16.13 29.50
CA ALA A 244 -23.92 -15.76 28.94
C ALA A 244 -24.89 -16.96 28.79
N GLY A 245 -24.44 -18.18 29.09
CA GLY A 245 -25.23 -19.40 28.90
C GLY A 245 -25.37 -19.83 27.44
N ILE A 246 -24.51 -19.37 26.57
CA ILE A 246 -24.44 -19.69 25.13
C ILE A 246 -23.53 -20.92 24.98
N ASN A 247 -24.08 -22.01 24.46
CA ASN A 247 -23.41 -23.32 24.47
C ASN A 247 -22.48 -23.56 23.28
N HIS A 248 -22.56 -22.72 22.22
CA HIS A 248 -21.71 -22.81 21.05
C HIS A 248 -21.61 -21.45 20.37
N MET A 249 -20.54 -21.25 19.59
CA MET A 249 -20.37 -20.08 18.76
C MET A 249 -21.46 -20.03 17.66
N PRO A 250 -21.65 -18.85 17.02
CA PRO A 250 -22.54 -18.70 15.86
C PRO A 250 -22.25 -19.75 14.78
N GLY A 251 -23.29 -20.35 14.24
CA GLY A 251 -23.22 -21.44 13.28
C GLY A 251 -23.65 -22.80 13.87
N PRO A 252 -23.55 -23.90 13.11
CA PRO A 252 -23.95 -25.24 13.57
C PRO A 252 -23.04 -25.74 14.69
N ALA A 253 -23.61 -26.30 15.74
CA ALA A 253 -22.86 -26.81 16.88
C ALA A 253 -21.96 -28.01 16.55
N THR A 254 -22.24 -28.70 15.48
CA THR A 254 -21.46 -29.84 14.96
C THR A 254 -21.34 -29.74 13.44
N ILE A 255 -20.23 -30.24 12.93
CA ILE A 255 -19.96 -30.32 11.50
C ILE A 255 -19.70 -31.76 11.13
N THR A 256 -20.36 -32.27 10.09
CA THR A 256 -20.15 -33.64 9.62
C THR A 256 -19.26 -33.63 8.37
N LEU A 257 -18.10 -34.22 8.50
CA LEU A 257 -17.12 -34.38 7.41
C LEU A 257 -17.33 -35.72 6.72
N GLN A 258 -17.33 -35.75 5.41
CA GLN A 258 -17.25 -37.00 4.66
C GLN A 258 -15.79 -37.41 4.55
N THR A 259 -15.39 -38.49 5.15
CA THR A 259 -14.05 -39.04 5.09
C THR A 259 -14.03 -40.34 4.30
N PRO A 260 -12.86 -40.79 3.80
CA PRO A 260 -12.75 -42.13 3.17
C PRO A 260 -13.16 -43.29 4.09
N MET A 261 -13.19 -43.05 5.40
CA MET A 261 -13.62 -44.03 6.42
C MET A 261 -15.10 -43.89 6.84
N GLY A 262 -15.85 -42.97 6.20
CA GLY A 262 -17.23 -42.66 6.49
C GLY A 262 -17.42 -41.26 7.10
N PRO A 263 -18.67 -40.87 7.40
CA PRO A 263 -18.97 -39.57 7.99
C PRO A 263 -18.39 -39.47 9.41
N LEU A 264 -17.63 -38.36 9.63
CA LEU A 264 -17.09 -37.99 10.94
C LEU A 264 -17.78 -36.72 11.41
N THR A 265 -18.51 -36.79 12.53
CA THR A 265 -19.11 -35.60 13.15
C THR A 265 -18.17 -35.04 14.21
N ILE A 266 -17.78 -33.80 14.06
CA ILE A 266 -16.91 -33.08 15.00
C ILE A 266 -17.65 -31.86 15.55
N PRO A 267 -17.35 -31.44 16.79
CA PRO A 267 -17.88 -30.19 17.33
C PRO A 267 -17.36 -29.02 16.51
N GLN A 268 -18.13 -27.93 16.53
CA GLN A 268 -17.65 -26.65 15.92
C GLN A 268 -16.33 -26.26 16.57
N PRO A 269 -15.30 -25.98 15.77
CA PRO A 269 -14.01 -25.57 16.31
C PRO A 269 -14.13 -24.18 16.96
N PRO A 270 -13.47 -23.93 18.08
CA PRO A 270 -13.40 -22.61 18.66
C PRO A 270 -12.62 -21.68 17.71
N THR A 271 -13.16 -20.50 17.45
CA THR A 271 -12.48 -19.43 16.70
C THR A 271 -12.58 -18.13 17.47
N GLY A 272 -11.69 -17.17 17.19
CA GLY A 272 -11.86 -15.80 17.61
C GLY A 272 -13.09 -15.16 16.97
N LEU A 273 -13.45 -14.01 17.47
CA LEU A 273 -14.47 -13.11 16.90
C LEU A 273 -13.93 -11.69 16.85
N ILE A 274 -14.43 -10.90 15.93
CA ILE A 274 -14.20 -9.47 15.93
C ILE A 274 -15.17 -8.83 16.91
N VAL A 275 -14.64 -7.98 17.78
CA VAL A 275 -15.41 -7.22 18.75
C VAL A 275 -15.23 -5.73 18.52
N LYS A 276 -16.28 -4.97 18.81
CA LYS A 276 -16.34 -3.52 18.63
C LYS A 276 -16.55 -2.82 19.97
N PHE A 277 -15.89 -1.68 20.14
CA PHE A 277 -16.05 -0.85 21.33
C PHE A 277 -17.28 0.03 21.18
N ILE A 278 -18.31 -0.25 21.97
CA ILE A 278 -19.62 0.41 21.92
C ILE A 278 -20.01 0.85 23.33
N ASN A 279 -20.33 2.12 23.53
CA ASN A 279 -20.80 2.67 24.80
C ASN A 279 -19.87 2.36 26.00
N GLY A 280 -18.56 2.32 25.76
CA GLY A 280 -17.57 2.11 26.81
C GLY A 280 -17.19 0.64 27.07
N HIS A 281 -17.73 -0.31 26.31
CA HIS A 281 -17.52 -1.75 26.47
C HIS A 281 -17.31 -2.46 25.13
N TRP A 282 -16.69 -3.63 25.18
CA TRP A 282 -16.44 -4.47 24.01
C TRP A 282 -17.52 -5.50 23.81
N TYR A 283 -18.16 -5.53 22.64
CA TYR A 283 -19.20 -6.49 22.27
C TYR A 283 -18.91 -7.08 20.90
N ASP A 284 -19.38 -8.35 20.68
CA ASP A 284 -19.45 -8.92 19.34
C ASP A 284 -20.72 -8.49 18.58
N ALA A 285 -20.80 -8.80 17.31
CA ALA A 285 -21.96 -8.48 16.46
C ALA A 285 -23.26 -9.19 16.89
N TYR A 286 -23.19 -10.18 17.74
CA TYR A 286 -24.34 -10.91 18.28
C TYR A 286 -24.83 -10.34 19.62
N GLY A 287 -24.16 -9.31 20.12
CA GLY A 287 -24.47 -8.64 21.39
C GLY A 287 -23.96 -9.40 22.61
N ALA A 288 -23.14 -10.44 22.44
CA ALA A 288 -22.48 -11.06 23.59
C ALA A 288 -21.31 -10.19 24.05
N GLY A 289 -21.10 -10.18 25.37
CA GLY A 289 -20.08 -9.36 26.04
C GLY A 289 -20.46 -9.06 27.49
N PRO A 290 -19.74 -8.17 28.19
CA PRO A 290 -18.57 -7.44 27.69
C PRO A 290 -17.30 -8.31 27.66
N TYR A 291 -16.45 -8.05 26.70
CA TYR A 291 -15.11 -8.66 26.56
C TYR A 291 -14.01 -7.86 27.29
N ASP A 292 -14.35 -6.86 28.08
CA ASP A 292 -13.40 -5.96 28.77
C ASP A 292 -12.36 -6.70 29.66
N PRO A 293 -12.67 -7.84 30.27
CA PRO A 293 -11.65 -8.58 31.02
C PRO A 293 -10.51 -9.09 30.15
N PHE A 294 -10.78 -9.31 28.87
CA PHE A 294 -9.85 -9.95 27.92
C PHE A 294 -9.18 -8.95 26.97
N ILE A 295 -9.87 -7.89 26.57
CA ILE A 295 -9.36 -6.89 25.64
C ILE A 295 -8.61 -5.79 26.36
N LYS A 296 -7.33 -5.63 26.09
CA LYS A 296 -6.45 -4.66 26.74
C LYS A 296 -6.05 -3.48 25.86
N VAL A 297 -6.40 -3.50 24.59
CA VAL A 297 -6.17 -2.39 23.66
C VAL A 297 -7.18 -1.26 23.93
N LYS A 298 -6.71 -0.01 23.81
CA LYS A 298 -7.55 1.20 23.78
C LYS A 298 -7.41 1.83 22.42
N LEU A 299 -8.53 2.09 21.79
CA LEU A 299 -8.61 2.70 20.46
C LEU A 299 -9.24 4.07 20.57
N PRO A 300 -8.45 5.16 20.61
CA PRO A 300 -9.00 6.52 20.73
C PRO A 300 -9.73 6.99 19.47
N ASP A 301 -9.56 6.30 18.32
CA ASP A 301 -10.24 6.61 17.06
C ASP A 301 -9.99 8.04 16.57
N ASN A 302 -8.73 8.42 16.50
CA ASN A 302 -8.32 9.76 16.10
C ASN A 302 -8.23 9.86 14.57
N ASP A 303 -9.17 10.55 13.95
CA ASP A 303 -9.37 10.53 12.51
C ASP A 303 -8.90 11.80 11.81
N VAL A 304 -9.28 12.97 12.31
CA VAL A 304 -8.95 14.25 11.70
C VAL A 304 -8.38 15.21 12.75
N PHE A 305 -7.25 15.81 12.43
CA PHE A 305 -6.52 16.74 13.29
C PHE A 305 -6.61 18.16 12.73
N ALA A 306 -7.01 19.10 13.55
CA ALA A 306 -6.92 20.52 13.24
C ALA A 306 -5.60 21.08 13.75
N ILE A 307 -4.93 21.87 12.91
CA ILE A 307 -3.66 22.54 13.16
C ILE A 307 -3.89 24.05 13.14
N ASP A 308 -3.52 24.75 14.22
CA ASP A 308 -3.44 26.20 14.20
C ASP A 308 -2.23 26.64 13.38
N ALA A 309 -2.48 27.23 12.23
CA ALA A 309 -1.47 27.73 11.31
C ALA A 309 -1.26 29.25 11.44
N SER A 310 -1.95 29.95 12.33
CA SER A 310 -1.89 31.42 12.48
C SER A 310 -0.61 31.92 13.18
N GLY A 311 -0.10 31.15 14.16
CA GLY A 311 1.08 31.47 14.94
C GLY A 311 2.39 31.47 14.14
N SER A 312 3.52 31.88 14.71
CA SER A 312 4.85 31.82 14.06
C SER A 312 5.28 30.37 13.72
N VAL A 313 4.93 29.41 14.57
CA VAL A 313 5.09 27.98 14.38
C VAL A 313 3.69 27.33 14.52
N PRO A 314 3.25 26.54 13.55
CA PRO A 314 2.00 25.79 13.66
C PRO A 314 1.97 24.83 14.83
N THR A 315 0.79 24.67 15.46
CA THR A 315 0.58 23.78 16.60
C THR A 315 -0.71 22.97 16.46
N ALA A 316 -0.80 21.82 17.13
CA ALA A 316 -2.04 21.05 17.20
C ALA A 316 -3.14 21.88 17.91
N LYS A 317 -4.39 21.77 17.42
CA LYS A 317 -5.53 22.56 17.90
C LYS A 317 -6.67 21.71 18.42
N ALA A 318 -7.09 20.71 17.65
CA ALA A 318 -8.20 19.82 17.99
C ALA A 318 -8.06 18.47 17.27
N THR A 319 -8.78 17.46 17.75
CA THR A 319 -8.90 16.14 17.13
C THR A 319 -10.38 15.80 17.00
N TYR A 320 -10.77 15.23 15.87
CA TYR A 320 -12.12 14.75 15.60
C TYR A 320 -12.07 13.23 15.43
N GLN A 321 -13.00 12.54 16.07
CA GLN A 321 -13.13 11.09 16.17
C GLN A 321 -14.41 10.61 15.46
N HIS A 322 -14.50 9.30 15.16
CA HIS A 322 -15.69 8.68 14.55
C HIS A 322 -16.05 9.25 13.18
N VAL A 323 -15.05 9.65 12.39
CA VAL A 323 -15.25 10.19 11.04
C VAL A 323 -15.50 9.07 10.04
N GLY A 324 -14.75 7.99 10.11
CA GLY A 324 -14.89 6.82 9.24
C GLY A 324 -13.73 5.84 9.41
N THR A 325 -13.79 4.69 8.74
CA THR A 325 -12.74 3.67 8.81
C THR A 325 -11.55 3.98 7.93
N THR A 326 -11.81 4.42 6.68
CA THR A 326 -10.78 4.86 5.72
C THR A 326 -11.17 6.21 5.17
N LEU A 327 -10.30 7.21 5.35
CA LEU A 327 -10.55 8.59 4.98
C LEU A 327 -9.77 8.97 3.71
N PHE A 328 -10.47 9.34 2.64
CA PHE A 328 -9.84 9.57 1.35
C PHE A 328 -9.44 11.02 1.10
N ASN A 329 -10.37 11.97 1.25
CA ASN A 329 -10.09 13.38 0.97
C ASN A 329 -10.95 14.32 1.83
N MET A 330 -10.61 15.61 1.81
CA MET A 330 -11.33 16.64 2.57
C MET A 330 -11.48 17.94 1.79
N ALA A 331 -12.61 18.64 2.04
CA ALA A 331 -12.82 20.01 1.60
C ALA A 331 -13.48 20.84 2.70
N VAL A 332 -13.06 22.09 2.83
CA VAL A 332 -13.68 23.06 3.76
C VAL A 332 -14.68 23.91 2.99
N ASN A 333 -15.90 24.02 3.52
CA ASN A 333 -16.88 24.93 2.98
C ASN A 333 -16.42 26.39 3.20
N PRO A 334 -16.23 27.19 2.15
CA PRO A 334 -15.67 28.53 2.27
C PRO A 334 -16.61 29.53 2.97
N LYS A 335 -17.87 29.16 3.17
CA LYS A 335 -18.89 30.01 3.83
C LYS A 335 -19.19 29.58 5.25
N SER A 336 -19.43 28.28 5.49
CA SER A 336 -19.80 27.78 6.83
C SER A 336 -18.59 27.38 7.65
N GLY A 337 -17.42 27.14 7.04
CA GLY A 337 -16.25 26.61 7.72
C GLY A 337 -16.33 25.13 8.06
N LYS A 338 -17.45 24.45 7.76
CA LYS A 338 -17.57 23.00 7.97
C LYS A 338 -16.64 22.22 7.04
N VAL A 339 -16.19 21.06 7.50
CA VAL A 339 -15.29 20.18 6.77
C VAL A 339 -16.08 18.95 6.30
N TYR A 340 -15.99 18.65 5.01
CA TYR A 340 -16.54 17.44 4.42
C TYR A 340 -15.42 16.46 4.15
N VAL A 341 -15.58 15.25 4.66
CA VAL A 341 -14.59 14.16 4.55
C VAL A 341 -15.20 13.01 3.78
N THR A 342 -14.65 12.68 2.63
CA THR A 342 -15.01 11.44 1.90
C THR A 342 -14.35 10.26 2.58
N ASN A 343 -15.13 9.22 2.86
CA ASN A 343 -14.67 8.05 3.61
C ASN A 343 -15.52 6.82 3.33
N THR A 344 -15.01 5.67 3.77
CA THR A 344 -15.79 4.46 3.95
C THR A 344 -15.89 4.10 5.42
N ASP A 345 -16.96 3.39 5.80
CA ASP A 345 -17.15 2.82 7.12
C ASP A 345 -17.30 1.30 6.99
N ALA A 346 -16.40 0.54 7.61
CA ALA A 346 -16.32 -0.91 7.42
C ALA A 346 -17.23 -1.67 8.41
N HIS A 347 -17.87 -2.73 7.90
CA HIS A 347 -18.68 -3.67 8.67
C HIS A 347 -17.90 -4.94 9.04
N ASN A 348 -16.62 -4.81 9.35
CA ASN A 348 -15.73 -5.93 9.64
C ASN A 348 -16.09 -6.67 10.94
N ASP A 349 -16.83 -6.05 11.84
CA ASP A 349 -17.38 -6.67 13.05
C ASP A 349 -18.53 -7.65 12.73
N VAL A 350 -19.16 -7.53 11.56
CA VAL A 350 -20.23 -8.44 11.11
C VAL A 350 -19.61 -9.68 10.48
N ARG A 351 -19.89 -10.83 11.06
CA ARG A 351 -19.43 -12.12 10.51
C ARG A 351 -20.15 -12.44 9.20
N PHE A 352 -19.38 -12.90 8.21
CA PHE A 352 -19.96 -13.39 6.96
C PHE A 352 -20.65 -14.74 7.18
N GLU A 353 -21.98 -14.75 7.05
CA GLU A 353 -22.80 -15.94 7.26
C GLU A 353 -23.19 -16.67 5.95
N GLY A 354 -22.86 -16.08 4.81
CA GLY A 354 -23.20 -16.62 3.49
C GLY A 354 -24.65 -16.36 3.06
N HIS A 355 -24.99 -16.81 1.84
CA HIS A 355 -26.20 -16.41 1.14
C HIS A 355 -27.51 -16.82 1.80
N ASN A 356 -27.56 -17.92 2.55
CA ASN A 356 -28.80 -18.51 3.06
C ASN A 356 -28.92 -18.50 4.59
N ALA A 357 -28.15 -17.70 5.28
CA ALA A 357 -28.07 -17.76 6.73
C ALA A 357 -29.26 -17.09 7.47
N GLY A 358 -30.06 -16.31 6.79
CA GLY A 358 -31.18 -15.56 7.39
C GLY A 358 -30.74 -14.42 8.33
N PHE A 359 -29.47 -14.05 8.33
CA PHE A 359 -28.87 -12.99 9.13
C PHE A 359 -28.42 -11.82 8.24
N THR A 360 -28.20 -10.67 8.84
CA THR A 360 -27.49 -9.57 8.17
C THR A 360 -26.06 -10.00 7.90
N THR A 361 -25.65 -9.95 6.64
CA THR A 361 -24.32 -10.39 6.19
C THR A 361 -23.59 -9.24 5.49
N VAL A 362 -22.26 -9.32 5.43
CA VAL A 362 -21.44 -8.39 4.66
C VAL A 362 -21.38 -8.71 3.16
N ARG A 363 -22.11 -9.71 2.69
CA ARG A 363 -22.16 -10.06 1.28
C ARG A 363 -22.71 -8.92 0.42
N GLY A 364 -21.89 -8.40 -0.48
CA GLY A 364 -22.21 -7.22 -1.29
C GLY A 364 -22.24 -5.90 -0.51
N HIS A 365 -21.91 -5.90 0.78
CA HIS A 365 -21.96 -4.73 1.66
C HIS A 365 -20.84 -4.77 2.71
N MET A 366 -19.61 -4.71 2.29
CA MET A 366 -18.46 -4.70 3.20
C MET A 366 -18.25 -3.33 3.83
N THR A 367 -18.54 -2.26 3.10
CA THR A 367 -18.33 -0.88 3.57
C THR A 367 -19.45 0.04 3.09
N ASP A 368 -19.83 1.00 3.92
CA ASP A 368 -20.63 2.16 3.51
C ASP A 368 -19.75 3.20 2.83
N SER A 369 -20.23 3.78 1.74
CA SER A 369 -19.65 4.97 1.12
C SER A 369 -20.24 6.23 1.74
N ARG A 370 -19.42 7.11 2.32
CA ARG A 370 -19.91 8.22 3.14
C ARG A 370 -19.24 9.56 2.82
N ILE A 371 -19.96 10.63 3.12
CA ILE A 371 -19.40 11.96 3.36
C ILE A 371 -19.67 12.29 4.82
N THR A 372 -18.62 12.47 5.62
CA THR A 372 -18.77 12.89 7.00
C THR A 372 -18.63 14.40 7.12
N VAL A 373 -19.57 15.03 7.84
CA VAL A 373 -19.59 16.45 8.11
C VAL A 373 -18.98 16.69 9.49
N ILE A 374 -17.91 17.47 9.53
CA ILE A 374 -17.33 17.99 10.77
C ILE A 374 -17.72 19.46 10.88
N ASP A 375 -18.30 19.85 12.02
CA ASP A 375 -18.54 21.25 12.35
C ASP A 375 -17.50 21.69 13.40
N PRO A 376 -16.46 22.44 13.00
CA PRO A 376 -15.42 22.85 13.93
C PRO A 376 -15.91 23.82 15.03
N ALA A 377 -17.04 24.47 14.84
CA ALA A 377 -17.59 25.41 15.82
C ALA A 377 -18.26 24.69 17.00
N SER A 378 -18.94 23.58 16.74
CA SER A 378 -19.61 22.77 17.77
C SER A 378 -18.81 21.54 18.18
N GLY A 379 -17.81 21.12 17.36
CA GLY A 379 -17.08 19.86 17.51
C GLY A 379 -17.87 18.63 17.06
N SER A 380 -19.05 18.82 16.43
CA SER A 380 -19.89 17.69 16.00
C SER A 380 -19.32 17.00 14.76
N VAL A 381 -19.46 15.67 14.72
CA VAL A 381 -19.10 14.79 13.61
C VAL A 381 -20.32 13.98 13.22
N ALA A 382 -20.66 13.94 11.93
CA ALA A 382 -21.85 13.25 11.46
C ALA A 382 -21.62 12.59 10.10
N GLY A 383 -21.51 11.26 10.09
CA GLY A 383 -21.41 10.44 8.89
C GLY A 383 -22.73 10.47 8.09
N ARG A 384 -22.61 10.52 6.77
CA ARG A 384 -23.74 10.54 5.83
C ARG A 384 -23.57 9.41 4.83
N ASP A 385 -24.41 8.40 4.92
CA ASP A 385 -24.46 7.32 3.93
C ASP A 385 -24.99 7.84 2.59
N LEU A 386 -24.28 7.50 1.52
CA LEU A 386 -24.58 7.92 0.16
C LEU A 386 -25.50 6.93 -0.61
N ASN A 387 -25.78 5.75 -0.02
CA ASN A 387 -26.49 4.65 -0.66
C ASN A 387 -27.79 4.27 0.07
N THR A 388 -28.48 5.22 0.66
CA THR A 388 -29.70 4.99 1.47
C THR A 388 -30.87 4.32 0.72
N HIS A 389 -30.76 4.17 -0.60
CA HIS A 389 -31.73 3.43 -1.44
C HIS A 389 -31.53 1.91 -1.39
N LEU A 390 -30.39 1.43 -0.86
CA LEU A 390 -30.12 0.01 -0.66
C LEU A 390 -30.60 -0.38 0.73
N VAL A 391 -31.55 -1.30 0.79
CA VAL A 391 -32.12 -1.79 2.06
C VAL A 391 -32.28 -3.29 2.00
N GLY A 392 -31.88 -3.98 3.04
CA GLY A 392 -32.04 -5.44 3.16
C GLY A 392 -30.89 -6.25 2.60
N HIS A 393 -31.16 -7.17 1.70
CA HIS A 393 -30.14 -8.02 1.08
C HIS A 393 -29.51 -7.33 -0.12
N TYR A 394 -28.26 -6.99 -0.02
CA TYR A 394 -27.51 -6.23 -1.05
C TYR A 394 -27.28 -7.05 -2.32
N GLU A 395 -27.27 -8.38 -2.22
CA GLU A 395 -27.22 -9.31 -3.36
C GLU A 395 -28.46 -9.31 -4.23
N ASP A 396 -29.61 -8.87 -3.71
CA ASP A 396 -30.89 -8.80 -4.42
C ASP A 396 -31.14 -7.42 -5.07
N THR A 397 -30.09 -6.61 -5.21
CA THR A 397 -30.19 -5.25 -5.75
C THR A 397 -30.65 -5.27 -7.21
N THR A 398 -31.70 -4.53 -7.51
CA THR A 398 -32.19 -4.38 -8.90
C THR A 398 -31.25 -3.52 -9.74
N PRO A 399 -31.25 -3.67 -11.10
CA PRO A 399 -30.44 -2.81 -11.97
C PRO A 399 -30.71 -1.30 -11.80
N ALA A 400 -31.95 -0.90 -11.48
CA ALA A 400 -32.30 0.48 -11.23
C ALA A 400 -31.69 1.01 -9.92
N GLN A 401 -31.68 0.21 -8.87
CA GLN A 401 -31.02 0.55 -7.61
C GLN A 401 -29.50 0.60 -7.80
N LYS A 402 -28.91 -0.41 -8.45
CA LYS A 402 -27.47 -0.44 -8.77
C LYS A 402 -27.03 0.80 -9.55
N ALA A 403 -27.85 1.28 -10.47
CA ALA A 403 -27.54 2.49 -11.25
C ALA A 403 -27.41 3.74 -10.36
N LEU A 404 -28.13 3.81 -9.23
CA LEU A 404 -28.03 4.89 -8.24
C LEU A 404 -26.80 4.76 -7.35
N SER A 405 -26.25 3.57 -7.19
CA SER A 405 -25.18 3.27 -6.23
C SER A 405 -23.91 4.06 -6.55
N VAL A 406 -23.18 4.40 -5.47
CA VAL A 406 -21.88 5.07 -5.52
C VAL A 406 -20.91 4.36 -4.59
N ALA A 407 -19.67 4.15 -5.06
CA ALA A 407 -18.64 3.39 -4.34
C ALA A 407 -17.31 4.14 -4.31
N PHE A 408 -16.64 4.06 -3.18
CA PHE A 408 -15.31 4.63 -2.93
C PHE A 408 -15.25 6.11 -3.26
N PRO A 409 -15.84 6.98 -2.43
CA PRO A 409 -15.79 8.42 -2.59
C PRO A 409 -14.37 8.93 -2.33
N GLU A 410 -13.67 9.34 -3.38
CA GLU A 410 -12.28 9.82 -3.33
C GLU A 410 -12.22 11.34 -3.20
N GLY A 411 -11.90 12.06 -4.26
CA GLY A 411 -11.75 13.51 -4.24
C GLY A 411 -13.07 14.24 -3.99
N VAL A 412 -13.00 15.33 -3.21
CA VAL A 412 -14.14 16.19 -2.89
C VAL A 412 -13.77 17.66 -3.02
N ALA A 413 -14.71 18.47 -3.52
CA ALA A 413 -14.56 19.91 -3.64
C ALA A 413 -15.90 20.62 -3.40
N VAL A 414 -15.86 21.87 -2.95
CA VAL A 414 -17.03 22.69 -2.65
C VAL A 414 -17.00 23.93 -3.54
N THR A 415 -18.15 24.32 -4.06
CA THR A 415 -18.28 25.57 -4.83
C THR A 415 -17.96 26.81 -3.99
N ASN A 416 -17.50 27.89 -4.63
CA ASN A 416 -17.09 29.11 -3.92
C ASN A 416 -18.21 29.80 -3.15
N ASP A 417 -19.45 29.57 -3.54
CA ASP A 417 -20.64 30.05 -2.84
C ASP A 417 -21.03 29.16 -1.63
N GLY A 418 -20.35 28.02 -1.47
CA GLY A 418 -20.57 27.07 -0.40
C GLY A 418 -21.85 26.23 -0.54
N SER A 419 -22.55 26.26 -1.69
CA SER A 419 -23.85 25.65 -1.85
C SER A 419 -23.83 24.19 -2.30
N THR A 420 -22.77 23.77 -2.98
CA THR A 420 -22.70 22.45 -3.63
C THR A 420 -21.38 21.75 -3.35
N ILE A 421 -21.46 20.48 -2.98
CA ILE A 421 -20.35 19.54 -2.87
C ILE A 421 -20.30 18.74 -4.18
N TYR A 422 -19.14 18.63 -4.79
CA TYR A 422 -18.83 17.68 -5.84
C TYR A 422 -17.90 16.61 -5.28
N ALA A 423 -18.22 15.33 -5.50
CA ALA A 423 -17.39 14.22 -5.10
C ALA A 423 -17.24 13.22 -6.25
N ILE A 424 -16.06 12.66 -6.42
CA ILE A 424 -15.77 11.60 -7.38
C ILE A 424 -15.87 10.25 -6.69
N MET A 425 -16.47 9.29 -7.39
CA MET A 425 -16.73 7.94 -6.92
C MET A 425 -15.91 6.97 -7.74
N GLN A 426 -14.76 6.56 -7.22
CA GLN A 426 -13.79 5.74 -7.93
C GLN A 426 -14.40 4.41 -8.38
N GLY A 427 -15.07 3.70 -7.47
CA GLY A 427 -15.67 2.40 -7.74
C GLY A 427 -16.95 2.43 -8.59
N SER A 428 -17.47 3.62 -8.88
CA SER A 428 -18.65 3.77 -9.74
C SER A 428 -18.37 4.52 -11.04
N GLY A 429 -17.14 5.05 -11.22
CA GLY A 429 -16.78 5.82 -12.40
C GLY A 429 -17.59 7.12 -12.55
N LYS A 430 -17.96 7.79 -11.45
CA LYS A 430 -18.89 8.91 -11.45
C LYS A 430 -18.35 10.18 -10.81
N LEU A 431 -18.81 11.33 -11.28
CA LEU A 431 -18.82 12.60 -10.56
C LEU A 431 -20.24 12.84 -10.04
N VAL A 432 -20.39 13.14 -8.74
CA VAL A 432 -21.69 13.34 -8.11
C VAL A 432 -21.74 14.71 -7.43
N SER A 433 -22.87 15.41 -7.56
CA SER A 433 -23.14 16.69 -6.89
C SER A 433 -24.17 16.52 -5.79
N TYR A 434 -23.91 17.14 -4.63
CA TYR A 434 -24.81 17.16 -3.48
C TYR A 434 -25.04 18.61 -3.02
N SER A 435 -26.26 18.93 -2.58
CA SER A 435 -26.50 20.17 -1.85
C SER A 435 -25.81 20.10 -0.48
N THR A 436 -25.05 21.12 -0.11
CA THR A 436 -24.46 21.22 1.23
C THR A 436 -25.54 21.19 2.32
N ALA A 437 -26.67 21.88 2.10
CA ALA A 437 -27.76 21.90 3.03
C ALA A 437 -28.38 20.51 3.26
N GLU A 438 -28.50 19.69 2.22
CA GLU A 438 -29.00 18.31 2.33
C GLU A 438 -28.05 17.44 3.13
N VAL A 439 -26.76 17.43 2.79
CA VAL A 439 -25.73 16.62 3.47
C VAL A 439 -25.56 17.05 4.93
N GLU A 440 -25.67 18.34 5.22
CA GLU A 440 -25.58 18.84 6.59
C GLU A 440 -26.81 18.47 7.44
N ALA A 441 -28.00 18.41 6.83
CA ALA A 441 -29.24 18.05 7.51
C ALA A 441 -29.40 16.54 7.77
N GLY A 442 -28.89 15.69 6.88
CA GLY A 442 -29.03 14.23 6.96
C GLY A 442 -28.33 13.50 5.82
N ASN A 443 -28.69 12.23 5.64
CA ASN A 443 -28.23 11.46 4.49
C ASN A 443 -28.83 12.03 3.21
N PRO A 444 -28.02 12.25 2.15
CA PRO A 444 -28.51 12.75 0.89
C PRO A 444 -29.34 11.68 0.16
N THR A 445 -30.36 12.13 -0.57
CA THR A 445 -31.19 11.24 -1.37
C THR A 445 -30.51 10.94 -2.71
N PRO A 446 -30.20 9.65 -3.01
CA PRO A 446 -29.58 9.27 -4.28
C PRO A 446 -30.45 9.67 -5.47
N ASN A 447 -29.84 10.37 -6.45
CA ASN A 447 -30.54 10.88 -7.62
C ASN A 447 -29.64 10.85 -8.87
N LEU A 448 -30.07 10.14 -9.91
CA LEU A 448 -29.32 10.03 -11.17
C LEU A 448 -29.07 11.39 -11.85
N ALA A 449 -29.98 12.36 -11.68
CA ALA A 449 -29.83 13.71 -12.24
C ALA A 449 -28.62 14.48 -11.63
N ASN A 450 -28.10 14.01 -10.52
CA ASN A 450 -26.92 14.58 -9.85
C ASN A 450 -25.63 13.80 -10.11
N GLN A 451 -25.68 12.75 -10.95
CA GLN A 451 -24.57 11.84 -11.24
C GLN A 451 -24.15 11.97 -12.71
N THR A 452 -22.87 12.18 -12.95
CA THR A 452 -22.27 12.17 -14.28
C THR A 452 -21.37 10.93 -14.40
N VAL A 453 -21.69 10.03 -15.30
CA VAL A 453 -20.82 8.89 -15.64
C VAL A 453 -19.64 9.38 -16.46
N LEU A 454 -18.44 9.02 -16.08
CA LEU A 454 -17.19 9.43 -16.73
C LEU A 454 -16.70 8.34 -17.68
N SER A 455 -16.40 8.71 -18.91
CA SER A 455 -16.04 7.75 -19.96
C SER A 455 -14.67 7.06 -19.72
N GLY A 456 -13.80 7.65 -18.89
CA GLY A 456 -12.48 7.11 -18.59
C GLY A 456 -12.44 6.07 -17.46
N GLY A 457 -13.44 6.09 -16.57
CA GLY A 457 -13.54 5.19 -15.41
C GLY A 457 -12.50 5.43 -14.30
N GLY A 458 -12.80 4.94 -13.11
CA GLY A 458 -11.91 5.03 -11.94
C GLY A 458 -11.40 6.45 -11.62
N PRO A 459 -12.27 7.45 -11.35
CA PRO A 459 -11.84 8.82 -11.09
C PRO A 459 -11.08 8.91 -9.76
N THR A 460 -9.92 9.61 -9.77
CA THR A 460 -9.03 9.77 -8.60
C THR A 460 -8.64 11.22 -8.33
N GLY A 461 -8.92 12.16 -9.23
CA GLY A 461 -8.58 13.56 -9.06
C GLY A 461 -9.72 14.50 -9.44
N LEU A 462 -9.88 15.59 -8.69
CA LEU A 462 -10.93 16.59 -8.90
C LEU A 462 -10.39 18.00 -8.72
N ALA A 463 -10.62 18.87 -9.70
CA ALA A 463 -10.44 20.31 -9.57
C ALA A 463 -11.66 21.03 -10.12
N LEU A 464 -12.12 22.09 -9.44
CA LEU A 464 -13.30 22.88 -9.86
C LEU A 464 -12.90 24.26 -10.34
N SER A 465 -13.50 24.72 -11.45
CA SER A 465 -13.65 26.11 -11.82
C SER A 465 -15.09 26.58 -11.57
N GLN A 466 -15.42 27.80 -11.96
CA GLN A 466 -16.81 28.28 -11.86
C GLN A 466 -17.79 27.51 -12.74
N SER A 467 -17.34 26.98 -13.87
CA SER A 467 -18.19 26.38 -14.89
C SER A 467 -17.90 24.91 -15.15
N PHE A 468 -16.73 24.41 -14.75
CA PHE A 468 -16.29 23.06 -15.09
C PHE A 468 -15.68 22.35 -13.90
N ALA A 469 -15.90 21.03 -13.83
CA ALA A 469 -15.10 20.10 -13.08
C ALA A 469 -14.08 19.42 -14.01
N TYR A 470 -12.84 19.36 -13.58
CA TYR A 470 -11.78 18.60 -14.21
C TYR A 470 -11.57 17.35 -13.39
N VAL A 471 -11.72 16.18 -14.00
CA VAL A 471 -11.66 14.89 -13.29
C VAL A 471 -10.61 14.00 -13.94
N LEU A 472 -9.59 13.63 -13.18
CA LEU A 472 -8.62 12.63 -13.62
C LEU A 472 -9.23 11.25 -13.50
N THR A 473 -9.21 10.48 -14.58
CA THR A 473 -9.69 9.11 -14.67
C THR A 473 -8.50 8.16 -14.82
N ARG A 474 -8.35 7.25 -13.84
CA ARG A 474 -7.14 6.43 -13.70
C ARG A 474 -7.10 5.22 -14.64
N PHE A 475 -8.27 4.68 -15.05
CA PHE A 475 -8.26 3.47 -15.88
C PHE A 475 -7.74 3.74 -17.30
N ASP A 476 -7.98 4.92 -17.85
CA ASP A 476 -7.49 5.34 -19.17
C ASP A 476 -6.44 6.47 -19.12
N ASN A 477 -6.02 6.87 -17.92
CA ASN A 477 -5.06 7.93 -17.67
C ASN A 477 -5.39 9.24 -18.41
N SER A 478 -6.63 9.71 -18.28
CA SER A 478 -7.13 10.92 -18.96
C SER A 478 -7.76 11.92 -17.98
N ILE A 479 -8.05 13.12 -18.49
CA ILE A 479 -8.75 14.17 -17.76
C ILE A 479 -10.05 14.46 -18.48
N SER A 480 -11.17 14.15 -17.84
CA SER A 480 -12.52 14.50 -18.26
C SER A 480 -12.87 15.92 -17.85
N VAL A 481 -13.51 16.68 -18.73
CA VAL A 481 -14.07 18.02 -18.46
C VAL A 481 -15.57 17.89 -18.38
N VAL A 482 -16.16 18.15 -17.22
CA VAL A 482 -17.59 18.09 -16.97
C VAL A 482 -18.13 19.51 -16.81
N ALA A 483 -19.12 19.87 -17.59
CA ALA A 483 -19.84 21.16 -17.45
C ALA A 483 -20.78 21.08 -16.24
N LEU A 484 -20.68 22.04 -15.30
CA LEU A 484 -21.40 21.99 -14.03
C LEU A 484 -22.89 22.31 -14.19
N ASP A 485 -23.29 23.09 -15.19
CA ASP A 485 -24.66 23.44 -15.50
C ASP A 485 -25.47 22.28 -16.11
N SER A 486 -24.85 21.59 -17.08
CA SER A 486 -25.49 20.45 -17.78
C SER A 486 -25.21 19.12 -17.13
N LYS A 487 -24.21 19.04 -16.22
CA LYS A 487 -23.71 17.81 -15.62
C LYS A 487 -23.30 16.76 -16.65
N ALA A 488 -22.75 17.22 -17.78
CA ALA A 488 -22.33 16.38 -18.89
C ALA A 488 -20.79 16.43 -19.06
N GLU A 489 -20.17 15.30 -19.36
CA GLU A 489 -18.80 15.24 -19.86
C GLU A 489 -18.77 15.86 -21.27
N VAL A 490 -18.10 17.01 -21.42
CA VAL A 490 -18.08 17.79 -22.64
C VAL A 490 -16.82 17.66 -23.46
N SER A 491 -15.73 17.25 -22.85
CA SER A 491 -14.47 16.89 -23.52
C SER A 491 -13.59 16.03 -22.61
N LYS A 492 -12.61 15.37 -23.22
CA LYS A 492 -11.60 14.56 -22.52
C LYS A 492 -10.25 14.75 -23.20
N VAL A 493 -9.16 14.72 -22.44
CA VAL A 493 -7.78 14.71 -22.94
C VAL A 493 -7.01 13.59 -22.29
N SER A 494 -6.34 12.77 -23.09
CA SER A 494 -5.48 11.68 -22.59
C SER A 494 -4.08 12.21 -22.28
N MET A 495 -3.48 11.68 -21.21
CA MET A 495 -2.07 11.81 -20.91
C MET A 495 -1.34 10.55 -21.41
N PHE A 496 -0.05 10.66 -21.67
CA PHE A 496 0.75 9.49 -21.99
C PHE A 496 0.71 8.48 -20.84
N ASN A 497 0.54 7.20 -21.18
CA ASN A 497 0.50 6.09 -20.21
C ASN A 497 1.51 5.01 -20.59
N PRO A 498 2.62 4.87 -19.85
CA PRO A 498 3.62 3.84 -20.10
C PRO A 498 3.23 2.46 -19.54
N GLU A 499 2.11 2.35 -18.85
CA GLU A 499 1.67 1.08 -18.25
C GLU A 499 1.35 0.05 -19.36
N PRO A 500 1.86 -1.19 -19.22
CA PRO A 500 1.54 -2.23 -20.20
C PRO A 500 0.06 -2.65 -20.12
N ALA A 501 -0.46 -3.19 -21.20
CA ALA A 501 -1.84 -3.67 -21.27
C ALA A 501 -2.18 -4.71 -20.19
N SER A 502 -1.19 -5.50 -19.76
CA SER A 502 -1.33 -6.46 -18.66
C SER A 502 -1.66 -5.79 -17.30
N VAL A 503 -1.36 -4.51 -17.14
CA VAL A 503 -1.72 -3.72 -15.97
C VAL A 503 -3.06 -3.00 -16.19
N THR A 504 -3.19 -2.27 -17.31
CA THR A 504 -4.37 -1.42 -17.53
C THR A 504 -5.66 -2.21 -17.72
N ASN A 505 -5.60 -3.38 -18.36
CA ASN A 505 -6.78 -4.22 -18.57
C ASN A 505 -7.34 -4.82 -17.27
N GLY A 506 -6.46 -5.16 -16.34
CA GLY A 506 -6.84 -5.85 -15.11
C GLY A 506 -7.30 -4.93 -13.98
N ARG A 507 -6.80 -3.69 -13.95
CA ARG A 507 -7.04 -2.72 -12.83
C ARG A 507 -8.52 -2.54 -12.49
N LYS A 508 -9.40 -2.45 -13.48
CA LYS A 508 -10.84 -2.24 -13.26
C LYS A 508 -11.47 -3.32 -12.38
N TYR A 509 -10.98 -4.56 -12.41
CA TYR A 509 -11.56 -5.65 -11.60
C TYR A 509 -11.23 -5.55 -10.11
N LEU A 510 -10.21 -4.74 -9.75
CA LEU A 510 -9.96 -4.42 -8.35
C LEU A 510 -10.94 -3.37 -7.83
N TYR A 511 -11.24 -2.32 -8.62
CA TYR A 511 -11.93 -1.11 -8.12
C TYR A 511 -13.38 -0.96 -8.55
N ASP A 512 -13.76 -1.41 -9.76
CA ASP A 512 -15.08 -1.12 -10.31
C ASP A 512 -16.17 -1.97 -9.65
N ALA A 513 -16.90 -1.37 -8.70
CA ALA A 513 -17.97 -2.01 -7.98
C ALA A 513 -19.19 -2.34 -8.85
N ASN A 514 -19.43 -1.54 -9.91
CA ASN A 514 -20.50 -1.85 -10.87
C ASN A 514 -20.21 -3.13 -11.66
N LEU A 515 -18.93 -3.39 -11.95
CA LEU A 515 -18.51 -4.57 -12.67
C LEU A 515 -18.48 -5.81 -11.76
N THR A 516 -18.14 -5.63 -10.49
CA THR A 516 -17.71 -6.73 -9.62
C THR A 516 -18.68 -7.10 -8.50
N SER A 517 -19.79 -6.35 -8.31
CA SER A 517 -20.82 -6.69 -7.31
C SER A 517 -22.25 -6.50 -7.82
N SER A 518 -23.20 -7.14 -7.16
CA SER A 518 -24.64 -6.96 -7.38
C SER A 518 -25.11 -5.55 -6.97
N SER A 519 -24.64 -5.09 -5.81
CA SER A 519 -25.06 -3.82 -5.20
C SER A 519 -24.48 -2.58 -5.87
N GLY A 520 -23.32 -2.71 -6.55
CA GLY A 520 -22.56 -1.57 -7.10
C GLY A 520 -21.82 -0.74 -6.05
N ILE A 521 -21.66 -1.26 -4.81
CA ILE A 521 -20.92 -0.59 -3.73
C ILE A 521 -19.73 -1.38 -3.19
N ALA A 522 -19.59 -2.67 -3.57
CA ALA A 522 -18.54 -3.54 -3.11
C ALA A 522 -17.60 -3.94 -4.25
N ALA A 523 -16.31 -3.98 -3.96
CA ALA A 523 -15.27 -4.51 -4.85
C ALA A 523 -14.13 -5.08 -4.00
N CYS A 524 -13.14 -5.71 -4.61
CA CYS A 524 -11.95 -6.16 -3.89
C CYS A 524 -11.23 -4.99 -3.19
N ALA A 525 -11.29 -3.78 -3.76
CA ALA A 525 -10.77 -2.55 -3.18
C ALA A 525 -11.52 -2.07 -1.92
N SER A 526 -12.65 -2.69 -1.53
CA SER A 526 -13.29 -2.43 -0.22
C SER A 526 -12.36 -2.77 0.96
N CYS A 527 -11.52 -3.80 0.80
CA CYS A 527 -10.52 -4.24 1.78
C CYS A 527 -9.10 -4.05 1.25
N HIS A 528 -8.83 -4.33 -0.04
CA HIS A 528 -7.52 -4.20 -0.68
C HIS A 528 -7.33 -2.79 -1.28
N ILE A 529 -7.36 -1.78 -0.43
CA ILE A 529 -7.33 -0.37 -0.81
C ILE A 529 -5.98 -0.04 -1.48
N GLY A 530 -6.01 0.41 -2.73
CA GLY A 530 -4.79 0.71 -3.49
C GLY A 530 -3.90 -0.49 -3.77
N GLY A 531 -4.49 -1.70 -3.90
CA GLY A 531 -3.72 -2.93 -4.05
C GLY A 531 -2.95 -3.33 -2.78
N ASP A 532 -3.25 -2.70 -1.65
CA ASP A 532 -2.63 -2.99 -0.36
C ASP A 532 -3.67 -3.58 0.62
N LYS A 533 -3.83 -3.03 1.80
CA LYS A 533 -4.69 -3.51 2.88
C LYS A 533 -5.39 -2.35 3.58
N ASP A 534 -6.49 -2.64 4.28
CA ASP A 534 -7.26 -1.71 5.10
C ASP A 534 -6.80 -1.66 6.58
N ASP A 535 -5.82 -2.47 6.96
CA ASP A 535 -5.35 -2.66 8.34
C ASP A 535 -6.43 -3.20 9.32
N LEU A 536 -7.46 -3.85 8.78
CA LEU A 536 -8.50 -4.54 9.54
C LEU A 536 -8.35 -6.08 9.46
N ALA A 537 -9.07 -6.76 10.33
CA ALA A 537 -9.39 -8.17 10.16
C ALA A 537 -10.87 -8.33 9.79
N TRP A 538 -11.18 -9.41 9.07
CA TRP A 538 -12.52 -9.77 8.64
C TRP A 538 -12.81 -11.24 8.95
N ASP A 539 -13.99 -11.55 9.45
CA ASP A 539 -14.43 -12.93 9.59
C ASP A 539 -15.31 -13.32 8.39
N LEU A 540 -14.64 -13.73 7.31
CA LEU A 540 -15.26 -14.11 6.04
C LEU A 540 -15.53 -15.61 5.95
N GLY A 541 -15.50 -16.33 7.07
CA GLY A 541 -15.90 -17.73 7.14
C GLY A 541 -17.41 -17.88 6.94
N ASN A 542 -17.82 -19.00 6.36
CA ASN A 542 -19.23 -19.40 6.26
C ASN A 542 -19.50 -20.52 7.25
N PRO A 543 -19.98 -20.21 8.47
CA PRO A 543 -20.18 -21.21 9.51
C PRO A 543 -21.25 -22.27 9.19
N GLY A 544 -22.18 -21.97 8.27
CA GLY A 544 -23.17 -22.90 7.75
C GLY A 544 -22.71 -23.64 6.48
N GLY A 545 -21.50 -23.38 5.98
CA GLY A 545 -21.00 -23.97 4.75
C GLY A 545 -20.60 -25.44 4.92
N ILE A 546 -20.45 -26.12 3.79
CA ILE A 546 -19.97 -27.51 3.75
C ILE A 546 -18.45 -27.53 3.95
N PRO A 547 -17.91 -28.29 4.91
CA PRO A 547 -16.48 -28.45 5.07
C PRO A 547 -15.84 -29.06 3.83
N LEU A 548 -14.77 -28.45 3.36
CA LEU A 548 -13.95 -29.04 2.31
C LEU A 548 -12.97 -30.03 2.95
N THR A 549 -12.98 -31.27 2.49
CA THR A 549 -12.02 -32.28 2.94
C THR A 549 -10.64 -31.92 2.37
N ILE A 550 -9.67 -31.65 3.22
CA ILE A 550 -8.28 -31.53 2.84
C ILE A 550 -7.74 -32.96 2.75
N ARG A 551 -7.48 -33.45 1.55
CA ARG A 551 -6.78 -34.72 1.35
C ARG A 551 -5.28 -34.47 1.46
N ASP A 552 -4.66 -35.23 2.35
CA ASP A 552 -3.20 -35.30 2.50
C ASP A 552 -2.53 -33.96 2.81
N VAL A 553 -2.72 -33.49 4.02
CA VAL A 553 -1.73 -32.61 4.61
C VAL A 553 -0.44 -33.44 4.70
N GLY A 554 0.33 -33.42 3.63
CA GLY A 554 1.70 -33.83 3.69
C GLY A 554 2.41 -32.86 4.62
N VAL A 555 2.32 -33.11 5.91
CA VAL A 555 3.14 -32.43 6.87
C VAL A 555 4.57 -32.78 6.49
N VAL A 556 5.28 -31.81 5.95
CA VAL A 556 6.73 -31.94 5.72
C VAL A 556 7.41 -31.81 7.08
N PHE A 557 7.07 -32.76 7.95
CA PHE A 557 7.92 -33.05 9.06
C PHE A 557 8.81 -34.19 8.65
N THR A 558 10.08 -34.03 8.86
CA THR A 558 11.02 -35.14 9.01
C THR A 558 10.66 -36.01 10.24
N ILE A 559 9.57 -35.70 10.94
CA ILE A 559 9.05 -36.45 12.08
C ILE A 559 8.00 -37.46 11.54
N PRO A 560 8.15 -38.73 11.86
CA PRO A 560 7.17 -39.73 11.48
C PRO A 560 5.75 -39.34 11.91
N PRO A 561 4.72 -39.48 11.05
CA PRO A 561 3.34 -39.15 11.41
C PRO A 561 2.85 -39.79 12.73
N ALA A 562 3.36 -40.97 13.07
CA ALA A 562 3.06 -41.64 14.32
C ALA A 562 3.56 -40.89 15.57
N LEU A 563 4.67 -40.14 15.45
CA LEU A 563 5.22 -39.34 16.54
C LEU A 563 4.45 -38.01 16.69
N ILE A 564 3.99 -37.44 15.59
CA ILE A 564 3.11 -36.26 15.61
C ILE A 564 1.79 -36.59 16.29
N MET A 565 1.19 -37.73 15.96
CA MET A 565 -0.03 -38.22 16.57
C MET A 565 0.12 -38.51 18.08
N GLN A 566 1.34 -38.84 18.50
CA GLN A 566 1.67 -39.11 19.91
C GLN A 566 1.95 -37.83 20.70
N LEU A 567 2.54 -36.80 20.04
CA LEU A 567 2.84 -35.50 20.64
C LEU A 567 1.61 -34.56 20.68
N LEU A 568 0.66 -34.76 19.78
CA LEU A 568 -0.52 -33.91 19.61
C LEU A 568 -1.76 -34.79 19.35
N PRO A 569 -2.28 -35.48 20.38
CA PRO A 569 -3.34 -36.50 20.21
C PRO A 569 -4.66 -35.95 19.65
N ASN A 570 -4.87 -34.64 19.65
CA ASN A 570 -6.06 -33.98 19.11
C ASN A 570 -5.86 -33.43 17.68
N LEU A 571 -4.65 -33.54 17.12
CA LEU A 571 -4.30 -33.00 15.82
C LEU A 571 -4.88 -33.77 14.61
N PRO A 572 -5.14 -35.08 14.63
CA PRO A 572 -5.62 -35.81 13.46
C PRO A 572 -6.86 -35.22 12.80
N ASN A 573 -7.68 -34.52 13.56
CA ASN A 573 -8.93 -33.94 13.07
C ASN A 573 -8.73 -32.57 12.39
N ILE A 574 -7.66 -31.85 12.71
CA ILE A 574 -7.34 -30.54 12.13
C ILE A 574 -6.82 -30.70 10.70
N PHE A 575 -6.09 -31.75 10.42
CA PHE A 575 -5.50 -31.99 9.10
C PHE A 575 -6.48 -32.59 8.09
N ALA A 576 -7.64 -33.07 8.54
CA ALA A 576 -8.56 -33.78 7.67
C ALA A 576 -9.62 -32.90 7.00
N ALA A 577 -9.77 -31.64 7.42
CA ALA A 577 -10.84 -30.80 6.92
C ALA A 577 -10.56 -29.32 7.01
N ASN A 578 -10.85 -28.64 5.93
CA ASN A 578 -10.89 -27.19 5.91
C ASN A 578 -12.26 -26.72 6.41
N MET A 579 -12.28 -26.16 7.61
CA MET A 579 -13.52 -25.75 8.25
C MET A 579 -14.10 -24.51 7.56
N PRO A 580 -15.44 -24.43 7.37
CA PRO A 580 -16.06 -23.20 6.87
C PRO A 580 -15.95 -22.05 7.87
N VAL A 581 -15.93 -22.37 9.15
CA VAL A 581 -15.68 -21.38 10.23
C VAL A 581 -14.20 -21.08 10.29
N LYS A 582 -13.81 -19.86 9.95
CA LYS A 582 -12.40 -19.45 9.85
C LYS A 582 -11.92 -18.57 11.01
N GLY A 583 -12.82 -17.81 11.62
CA GLY A 583 -12.47 -16.74 12.52
C GLY A 583 -11.86 -15.51 11.78
N PRO A 584 -11.44 -14.50 12.53
CA PRO A 584 -10.88 -13.29 11.97
C PRO A 584 -9.59 -13.55 11.19
N MET A 585 -9.45 -12.87 10.04
CA MET A 585 -8.23 -12.85 9.24
C MET A 585 -7.93 -11.42 8.79
N THR A 586 -6.72 -10.94 9.05
CA THR A 586 -6.29 -9.60 8.59
C THR A 586 -6.19 -9.57 7.07
N THR A 587 -6.58 -8.46 6.49
CA THR A 587 -6.41 -8.22 5.05
C THR A 587 -4.94 -8.32 4.69
N GLN A 588 -4.60 -9.17 3.72
CA GLN A 588 -3.25 -9.27 3.18
C GLN A 588 -3.05 -8.26 2.05
N SER A 589 -1.85 -7.68 1.96
CA SER A 589 -1.48 -6.86 0.81
C SER A 589 -1.48 -7.67 -0.47
N LEU A 590 -1.92 -7.08 -1.60
CA LEU A 590 -1.74 -7.66 -2.94
C LEU A 590 -0.36 -7.35 -3.51
N ARG A 591 0.45 -6.56 -2.82
CA ARG A 591 1.81 -6.21 -3.26
C ARG A 591 2.74 -7.40 -3.11
N GLY A 592 3.63 -7.57 -4.05
CA GLY A 592 4.71 -8.57 -4.03
C GLY A 592 4.21 -10.02 -4.01
N MET A 593 3.06 -10.32 -4.61
CA MET A 593 2.56 -11.69 -4.70
C MET A 593 3.33 -12.55 -5.68
N ASP A 594 3.89 -11.94 -6.73
CA ASP A 594 4.66 -12.69 -7.72
C ASP A 594 5.87 -13.38 -7.09
N ASN A 595 6.06 -14.64 -7.42
CA ASN A 595 7.18 -15.47 -6.99
C ASN A 595 7.32 -15.65 -5.46
N HIS A 596 6.21 -15.76 -4.72
CA HIS A 596 6.26 -16.02 -3.28
C HIS A 596 5.32 -17.13 -2.77
N GLY A 597 4.59 -17.81 -3.66
CA GLY A 597 3.86 -19.04 -3.44
C GLY A 597 2.38 -18.93 -3.13
N PRO A 598 1.82 -19.87 -2.39
CA PRO A 598 0.39 -19.93 -2.18
C PRO A 598 -0.15 -18.64 -1.61
N VAL A 599 -1.25 -18.17 -2.14
CA VAL A 599 -1.95 -16.97 -1.66
C VAL A 599 -3.08 -17.35 -0.68
N HIS A 600 -3.64 -16.38 0.00
CA HIS A 600 -4.53 -16.52 1.14
C HIS A 600 -3.80 -17.00 2.42
N TRP A 601 -4.33 -16.68 3.61
CA TRP A 601 -3.73 -17.07 4.89
C TRP A 601 -3.53 -18.57 5.04
N ARG A 602 -4.45 -19.37 4.52
CA ARG A 602 -4.39 -20.83 4.61
C ARG A 602 -3.50 -21.49 3.55
N GLY A 603 -2.96 -20.73 2.58
CA GLY A 603 -2.22 -21.28 1.46
C GLY A 603 -3.05 -22.18 0.56
N ASP A 604 -4.38 -22.08 0.64
CA ASP A 604 -5.33 -22.90 -0.09
C ASP A 604 -5.63 -22.41 -1.51
N ARG A 605 -5.01 -21.32 -1.92
CA ARG A 605 -5.05 -20.75 -3.26
C ARG A 605 -3.66 -20.88 -3.89
N ASN A 606 -3.34 -22.07 -4.40
CA ASN A 606 -2.01 -22.42 -4.90
C ASN A 606 -1.97 -22.78 -6.40
N GLY A 607 -3.13 -22.83 -7.07
CA GLY A 607 -3.25 -23.09 -8.49
C GLY A 607 -2.87 -24.51 -8.91
N MET A 608 -2.73 -25.42 -7.99
CA MET A 608 -2.32 -26.80 -8.30
C MET A 608 -3.46 -27.61 -8.85
N THR A 609 -3.19 -28.32 -9.94
CA THR A 609 -4.14 -29.24 -10.58
C THR A 609 -3.77 -30.70 -10.39
N GLN A 610 -2.55 -30.97 -9.90
CA GLN A 610 -2.02 -32.33 -9.76
C GLN A 610 -1.33 -32.52 -8.44
N GLN A 611 -1.51 -33.69 -7.87
CA GLN A 611 -0.78 -34.17 -6.69
C GLN A 611 -0.05 -35.46 -7.10
N ASN A 612 1.27 -35.50 -6.92
CA ASN A 612 2.08 -36.66 -7.29
C ASN A 612 1.87 -37.14 -8.75
N GLY A 613 1.68 -36.18 -9.68
CA GLY A 613 1.49 -36.46 -11.08
C GLY A 613 0.10 -36.93 -11.51
N ALA A 614 -0.87 -36.98 -10.59
CA ALA A 614 -2.26 -37.33 -10.86
C ALA A 614 -3.19 -36.13 -10.66
N PRO A 615 -4.29 -35.98 -11.42
CA PRO A 615 -5.29 -34.95 -11.15
C PRO A 615 -5.83 -35.08 -9.74
N PHE A 616 -5.94 -33.94 -9.05
CA PHE A 616 -6.63 -33.89 -7.77
C PHE A 616 -8.15 -33.86 -8.01
N ILE A 617 -8.84 -34.87 -7.58
CA ILE A 617 -10.28 -35.05 -7.82
C ILE A 617 -11.05 -34.78 -6.52
N ASP A 618 -12.02 -33.87 -6.57
CA ASP A 618 -12.94 -33.64 -5.48
C ASP A 618 -13.80 -34.93 -5.26
N PRO A 619 -13.73 -35.52 -4.08
CA PRO A 619 -14.45 -36.75 -3.81
C PRO A 619 -15.97 -36.58 -3.76
N ALA A 620 -16.46 -35.36 -3.52
CA ALA A 620 -17.88 -35.09 -3.49
C ALA A 620 -18.49 -34.91 -4.88
N THR A 621 -17.73 -34.34 -5.82
CA THR A 621 -18.21 -34.00 -7.15
C THR A 621 -17.60 -34.88 -8.24
N GLY A 622 -16.52 -35.59 -7.96
CA GLY A 622 -15.78 -36.38 -8.95
C GLY A 622 -15.05 -35.55 -10.01
N GLN A 623 -14.96 -34.23 -9.81
CA GLN A 623 -14.33 -33.30 -10.77
C GLN A 623 -12.91 -32.90 -10.34
N PRO A 624 -12.03 -32.55 -11.29
CA PRO A 624 -10.73 -31.95 -10.98
C PRO A 624 -10.88 -30.66 -10.17
N VAL A 625 -10.09 -30.50 -9.11
CA VAL A 625 -10.03 -29.31 -8.27
C VAL A 625 -8.75 -28.56 -8.56
N VAL A 626 -8.87 -27.24 -8.72
CA VAL A 626 -7.73 -26.34 -8.94
C VAL A 626 -7.26 -25.90 -7.58
N ASN A 627 -6.79 -26.31 -6.70
CA ASN A 627 -6.18 -25.95 -5.42
C ASN A 627 -5.96 -27.25 -4.61
N ALA A 628 -5.01 -28.01 -5.08
CA ALA A 628 -4.50 -29.11 -4.30
C ALA A 628 -3.78 -28.58 -3.04
N GLN A 629 -3.47 -29.47 -2.15
CA GLN A 629 -2.94 -29.18 -0.84
C GLN A 629 -1.78 -28.18 -0.80
N PRO A 630 -1.71 -27.31 0.18
CA PRO A 630 -0.47 -26.65 0.58
C PRO A 630 0.62 -27.71 0.78
N ASN A 631 1.89 -27.43 0.49
CA ASN A 631 3.05 -28.30 0.61
C ASN A 631 3.27 -29.35 -0.51
N SER A 632 2.47 -29.37 -1.55
CA SER A 632 2.72 -30.30 -2.64
C SER A 632 3.82 -29.86 -3.62
N GLY A 633 4.37 -28.67 -3.43
CA GLY A 633 5.64 -28.27 -4.05
C GLY A 633 5.57 -27.72 -5.46
N ILE A 634 4.42 -27.65 -6.08
CA ILE A 634 4.25 -27.06 -7.42
C ILE A 634 3.13 -26.04 -7.34
N TYR A 635 3.50 -24.74 -7.44
CA TYR A 635 2.55 -23.65 -7.41
C TYR A 635 2.33 -23.08 -8.80
N ASN A 636 1.12 -22.63 -9.06
CA ASN A 636 0.78 -21.80 -10.20
C ASN A 636 0.07 -20.56 -9.67
N GLU A 637 0.80 -19.48 -9.53
CA GLU A 637 0.31 -18.25 -8.90
C GLU A 637 -0.82 -17.62 -9.70
N MET A 638 -0.77 -17.70 -11.03
CA MET A 638 -1.84 -17.27 -11.91
C MET A 638 -3.15 -18.00 -11.60
N ASP A 639 -3.12 -19.33 -11.59
CA ASP A 639 -4.31 -20.15 -11.31
C ASP A 639 -4.71 -20.06 -9.84
N GLY A 640 -3.74 -19.88 -8.94
CA GLY A 640 -3.97 -19.60 -7.52
C GLY A 640 -4.78 -18.33 -7.34
N PHE A 641 -4.39 -17.25 -7.99
CA PHE A 641 -5.13 -15.99 -7.96
C PHE A 641 -6.49 -16.12 -8.65
N LYS A 642 -6.56 -16.74 -9.83
CA LYS A 642 -7.82 -16.97 -10.55
C LYS A 642 -8.85 -17.76 -9.75
N SER A 643 -8.42 -18.57 -8.79
CA SER A 643 -9.32 -19.33 -7.92
C SER A 643 -10.11 -18.45 -6.93
N PHE A 644 -9.76 -17.15 -6.78
CA PHE A 644 -10.60 -16.16 -6.10
C PHE A 644 -11.86 -15.74 -6.88
N ASN A 645 -12.04 -16.22 -8.12
CA ASN A 645 -13.21 -15.90 -8.92
C ASN A 645 -14.54 -16.22 -8.22
N VAL A 646 -14.56 -17.21 -7.35
CA VAL A 646 -15.71 -17.56 -6.51
C VAL A 646 -16.11 -16.44 -5.52
N ALA A 647 -15.23 -15.50 -5.22
CA ALA A 647 -15.52 -14.37 -4.34
C ALA A 647 -16.46 -13.34 -4.97
N PHE A 648 -16.51 -13.23 -6.29
CA PHE A 648 -17.45 -12.31 -6.96
C PHE A 648 -18.91 -12.68 -6.65
N PRO A 649 -19.40 -13.89 -6.92
CA PRO A 649 -20.73 -14.27 -6.45
C PRO A 649 -20.77 -14.53 -4.93
N GLY A 650 -19.74 -15.10 -4.35
CA GLY A 650 -19.75 -15.52 -2.95
C GLY A 650 -19.72 -14.37 -1.95
N LEU A 651 -18.86 -13.39 -2.15
CA LEU A 651 -18.63 -12.26 -1.24
C LEU A 651 -19.23 -10.95 -1.76
N ASN A 652 -18.98 -10.62 -3.02
CA ASN A 652 -19.50 -9.37 -3.60
C ASN A 652 -20.97 -9.47 -4.04
N GLY A 653 -21.58 -10.66 -3.96
CA GLY A 653 -22.97 -10.89 -4.33
C GLY A 653 -23.26 -10.80 -5.83
N ASN A 654 -22.23 -10.77 -6.70
CA ASN A 654 -22.40 -10.68 -8.14
C ASN A 654 -23.21 -11.86 -8.69
N ASP A 655 -23.92 -11.69 -9.79
CA ASP A 655 -24.77 -12.73 -10.38
C ASP A 655 -23.96 -13.91 -10.91
N ALA A 656 -22.73 -13.69 -11.32
CA ALA A 656 -21.83 -14.68 -11.89
C ALA A 656 -20.37 -14.43 -11.56
N MET A 657 -19.58 -15.46 -11.74
CA MET A 657 -18.11 -15.35 -11.80
C MET A 657 -17.71 -14.52 -13.03
N LEU A 658 -16.53 -13.89 -12.97
CA LEU A 658 -15.91 -13.29 -14.16
C LEU A 658 -15.53 -14.38 -15.19
N SER A 659 -15.43 -14.00 -16.45
CA SER A 659 -14.89 -14.90 -17.46
C SER A 659 -13.44 -15.28 -17.17
N ASP A 660 -12.97 -16.37 -17.73
CA ASP A 660 -11.56 -16.79 -17.57
C ASP A 660 -10.57 -15.77 -18.13
N SER A 661 -10.94 -15.09 -19.22
CA SER A 661 -10.13 -13.99 -19.79
C SER A 661 -10.06 -12.80 -18.84
N ASP A 662 -11.19 -12.38 -18.26
CA ASP A 662 -11.24 -11.26 -17.32
C ASP A 662 -10.45 -11.55 -16.04
N MET A 663 -10.54 -12.79 -15.53
CA MET A 663 -9.74 -13.23 -14.39
C MET A 663 -8.26 -13.33 -14.72
N THR A 664 -7.90 -13.64 -15.95
CA THR A 664 -6.51 -13.65 -16.43
C THR A 664 -5.96 -12.21 -16.47
N ASP A 665 -6.73 -11.25 -16.98
CA ASP A 665 -6.36 -9.83 -16.95
C ASP A 665 -6.21 -9.34 -15.52
N PHE A 666 -7.14 -9.69 -14.62
CA PHE A 666 -7.06 -9.32 -13.22
C PHE A 666 -5.83 -9.91 -12.53
N ALA A 667 -5.55 -11.19 -12.73
CA ALA A 667 -4.38 -11.85 -12.16
C ALA A 667 -3.06 -11.25 -12.71
N ASN A 668 -2.98 -10.97 -14.00
CA ASN A 668 -1.84 -10.29 -14.61
C ASN A 668 -1.56 -8.93 -13.95
N PHE A 669 -2.60 -8.16 -13.69
CA PHE A 669 -2.46 -6.89 -12.97
C PHE A 669 -2.00 -7.10 -11.53
N ALA A 670 -2.70 -7.95 -10.77
CA ALA A 670 -2.45 -8.12 -9.34
C ALA A 670 -1.04 -8.67 -9.04
N LEU A 671 -0.56 -9.63 -9.84
CA LEU A 671 0.77 -10.22 -9.68
C LEU A 671 1.92 -9.25 -10.01
N GLN A 672 1.66 -8.15 -10.72
CA GLN A 672 2.68 -7.15 -11.05
C GLN A 672 2.80 -6.04 -10.00
N ILE A 673 1.93 -5.99 -8.98
CA ILE A 673 1.99 -4.94 -7.96
C ILE A 673 3.19 -5.16 -7.04
N SER A 674 4.16 -4.26 -7.08
CA SER A 674 5.40 -4.33 -6.31
C SER A 674 5.28 -3.67 -4.93
N TYR A 675 6.04 -4.18 -3.95
CA TYR A 675 6.29 -3.43 -2.72
C TYR A 675 7.12 -2.17 -2.98
N PRO A 676 6.87 -1.07 -2.27
CA PRO A 676 7.78 0.07 -2.25
C PRO A 676 9.11 -0.32 -1.60
N PRO A 677 10.18 0.48 -1.77
CA PRO A 677 11.41 0.32 -1.01
C PRO A 677 11.16 0.33 0.50
N ASN A 678 11.89 -0.49 1.26
CA ASN A 678 11.75 -0.53 2.71
C ASN A 678 12.33 0.76 3.34
N PRO A 679 11.53 1.61 4.01
CA PRO A 679 11.99 2.88 4.57
C PRO A 679 12.83 2.70 5.84
N VAL A 680 12.80 1.53 6.46
CA VAL A 680 13.55 1.24 7.71
C VAL A 680 15.03 0.89 7.42
N ARG A 681 15.33 0.44 6.19
CA ARG A 681 16.71 0.15 5.79
C ARG A 681 17.47 1.43 5.42
N SER A 682 18.77 1.42 5.68
CA SER A 682 19.67 2.50 5.26
C SER A 682 19.70 2.64 3.74
N LEU A 683 19.81 3.88 3.23
CA LEU A 683 19.86 4.16 1.78
C LEU A 683 21.03 3.49 1.07
N ASP A 684 22.11 3.21 1.78
CA ASP A 684 23.26 2.44 1.27
C ASP A 684 23.07 0.92 1.37
N ASN A 685 21.85 0.50 1.76
CA ASN A 685 21.46 -0.90 1.97
C ASN A 685 22.21 -1.62 3.08
N THR A 686 22.92 -0.91 3.95
CA THR A 686 23.58 -1.48 5.11
C THR A 686 22.60 -1.73 6.26
N LEU A 687 22.92 -2.69 7.11
CA LEU A 687 22.15 -2.98 8.33
C LEU A 687 22.80 -2.27 9.53
N THR A 688 21.98 -1.82 10.46
CA THR A 688 22.47 -1.38 11.78
C THR A 688 23.03 -2.58 12.56
N ALA A 689 23.77 -2.31 13.65
CA ALA A 689 24.32 -3.38 14.48
C ALA A 689 23.22 -4.31 15.04
N ASP A 690 22.08 -3.77 15.43
CA ASP A 690 20.95 -4.55 15.94
C ASP A 690 20.28 -5.37 14.83
N GLN A 691 20.07 -4.78 13.65
CA GLN A 691 19.55 -5.48 12.48
C GLN A 691 20.50 -6.60 12.04
N GLN A 692 21.82 -6.35 12.05
CA GLN A 692 22.81 -7.38 11.71
C GLN A 692 22.79 -8.55 12.72
N ALA A 693 22.75 -8.26 14.01
CA ALA A 693 22.65 -9.30 15.03
C ALA A 693 21.34 -10.11 14.92
N GLY A 694 20.23 -9.45 14.62
CA GLY A 694 18.96 -10.13 14.33
C GLY A 694 19.02 -11.00 13.07
N ARG A 695 19.71 -10.51 12.02
CA ARG A 695 19.96 -11.27 10.80
C ARG A 695 20.79 -12.53 11.05
N ASP A 696 21.87 -12.39 11.81
CA ASP A 696 22.76 -13.50 12.14
C ASP A 696 22.00 -14.61 12.89
N PHE A 697 21.10 -14.23 13.80
CA PHE A 697 20.21 -15.19 14.47
C PHE A 697 19.18 -15.80 13.52
N TYR A 698 18.61 -15.01 12.61
CA TYR A 698 17.60 -15.46 11.67
C TYR A 698 18.11 -16.56 10.73
N PHE A 699 19.32 -16.40 10.22
CA PHE A 699 19.98 -17.39 9.36
C PHE A 699 20.72 -18.46 10.16
N ASN A 700 21.08 -18.18 11.37
CA ASN A 700 21.72 -19.02 12.39
C ASN A 700 22.47 -20.24 11.83
N HIS A 701 23.60 -20.02 11.21
CA HIS A 701 24.43 -21.07 10.66
C HIS A 701 25.83 -21.13 11.35
N VAL A 702 26.38 -22.31 11.40
CA VAL A 702 27.78 -22.54 11.85
C VAL A 702 28.56 -23.11 10.67
N ASP A 703 29.66 -22.48 10.32
CA ASP A 703 30.56 -23.00 9.31
C ASP A 703 31.28 -24.24 9.87
N THR A 704 31.18 -25.34 9.15
CA THR A 704 31.87 -26.57 9.45
C THR A 704 32.80 -26.97 8.31
N PRO A 705 33.79 -27.85 8.53
CA PRO A 705 34.65 -28.36 7.45
C PRO A 705 33.89 -29.00 6.29
N ASN A 706 32.65 -29.41 6.50
CA ASN A 706 31.77 -30.00 5.48
C ASN A 706 30.78 -29.01 4.88
N GLY A 707 30.91 -27.71 5.18
CA GLY A 707 30.01 -26.62 4.76
C GLY A 707 29.22 -26.06 5.95
N PRO A 708 28.46 -24.95 5.71
CA PRO A 708 27.63 -24.35 6.74
C PRO A 708 26.53 -25.32 7.18
N VAL A 709 26.33 -25.44 8.47
CA VAL A 709 25.23 -26.18 9.09
C VAL A 709 24.30 -25.17 9.74
N GLU A 710 23.05 -25.17 9.33
CA GLU A 710 22.03 -24.32 9.93
C GLU A 710 21.61 -24.85 11.30
N LEU A 711 21.61 -23.96 12.28
CA LEU A 711 21.17 -24.27 13.63
C LEU A 711 19.67 -23.95 13.76
N PRO A 712 18.86 -24.81 14.38
CA PRO A 712 17.44 -24.50 14.58
C PRO A 712 17.29 -23.30 15.54
N SER A 713 16.54 -22.28 15.12
CA SER A 713 16.13 -21.19 16.00
C SER A 713 14.83 -21.51 16.75
N ASP A 714 14.07 -22.45 16.23
CA ASP A 714 13.03 -23.18 16.95
C ASP A 714 13.44 -24.65 17.17
N ARG A 715 12.56 -25.46 17.74
CA ARG A 715 12.87 -26.86 18.07
C ARG A 715 13.03 -27.78 16.86
N PHE A 716 12.69 -27.33 15.67
CA PHE A 716 12.60 -28.15 14.47
C PHE A 716 13.32 -27.52 13.27
N HIS A 717 13.34 -26.17 13.19
CA HIS A 717 13.79 -25.43 12.02
C HIS A 717 14.48 -24.12 12.40
N ASN A 718 15.23 -23.55 11.47
CA ASN A 718 15.63 -22.15 11.55
C ASN A 718 14.58 -21.23 10.91
N CYS A 719 14.65 -19.94 11.20
CA CYS A 719 13.72 -18.96 10.64
C CYS A 719 13.75 -18.97 9.11
N ASN A 720 14.96 -18.92 8.52
CA ASN A 720 15.14 -18.91 7.07
C ASN A 720 14.68 -20.22 6.40
N GLY A 721 14.68 -21.34 7.13
CA GLY A 721 14.24 -22.63 6.57
C GLY A 721 12.78 -22.66 6.17
N CYS A 722 11.93 -21.86 6.85
CA CYS A 722 10.51 -21.72 6.53
C CYS A 722 10.18 -20.35 5.91
N HIS A 723 10.71 -19.26 6.48
CA HIS A 723 10.56 -17.90 6.00
C HIS A 723 11.73 -17.49 5.12
N THR A 724 11.78 -18.00 3.93
CA THR A 724 12.91 -17.83 3.03
C THR A 724 13.08 -16.41 2.52
N LEU A 725 14.32 -15.90 2.52
CA LEU A 725 14.67 -14.56 2.08
C LEU A 725 15.60 -14.52 0.86
N ASP A 726 16.04 -15.66 0.35
CA ASP A 726 16.91 -15.67 -0.83
C ASP A 726 16.08 -15.57 -2.13
N PRO A 727 16.03 -14.42 -2.77
CA PRO A 727 15.31 -14.25 -4.04
C PRO A 727 15.96 -15.04 -5.19
N ASN A 728 17.23 -15.42 -5.07
CA ASN A 728 17.96 -16.20 -6.09
C ASN A 728 17.81 -17.71 -5.89
N GLY A 729 17.08 -18.11 -4.91
CA GLY A 729 16.77 -19.46 -4.75
C GLY A 729 16.73 -19.88 -3.30
N ASN A 730 15.61 -20.28 -2.93
CA ASN A 730 15.43 -21.30 -1.96
C ASN A 730 16.15 -22.55 -2.46
N LYS A 731 17.47 -22.48 -2.55
CA LYS A 731 18.32 -23.54 -3.15
C LYS A 731 18.18 -24.86 -2.42
N GLY A 732 17.63 -24.85 -1.21
CA GLY A 732 17.30 -26.05 -0.45
C GLY A 732 15.83 -26.45 -0.55
N SER A 733 14.94 -25.63 -1.08
CA SER A 733 13.54 -26.01 -1.31
C SER A 733 13.43 -26.80 -2.61
N THR A 734 12.87 -27.99 -2.53
CA THR A 734 12.51 -28.79 -3.70
C THR A 734 11.27 -28.22 -4.41
N ALA A 735 10.56 -27.28 -3.76
CA ALA A 735 9.29 -26.76 -4.24
C ALA A 735 9.44 -25.69 -5.31
N HIS A 736 10.20 -24.64 -5.06
CA HIS A 736 10.41 -23.53 -5.99
C HIS A 736 11.81 -22.93 -5.87
N PRO A 737 12.73 -23.25 -6.77
CA PRO A 737 13.99 -22.54 -6.87
C PRO A 737 13.72 -21.07 -7.26
N GLY A 738 14.22 -20.14 -6.50
CA GLY A 738 14.00 -18.71 -6.75
C GLY A 738 12.85 -18.07 -6.00
N PHE A 739 12.23 -18.80 -5.08
CA PHE A 739 11.08 -18.39 -4.32
C PHE A 739 11.47 -17.45 -3.16
N PHE A 740 10.77 -16.33 -3.02
CA PHE A 740 11.08 -15.34 -2.00
C PHE A 740 9.96 -15.22 -0.98
N GLY A 741 10.25 -15.52 0.28
CA GLY A 741 9.40 -15.19 1.41
C GLY A 741 8.71 -16.33 2.13
N THR A 742 8.41 -17.44 1.48
CA THR A 742 7.87 -18.66 2.10
C THR A 742 8.25 -19.88 1.29
N ASP A 743 8.39 -21.02 1.93
CA ASP A 743 8.58 -22.31 1.25
C ASP A 743 7.26 -23.04 1.02
N GLY A 744 6.13 -22.39 1.32
CA GLY A 744 4.80 -22.97 1.20
C GLY A 744 4.42 -23.93 2.31
N ARG A 745 5.22 -24.08 3.35
CA ARG A 745 4.88 -24.93 4.49
C ARG A 745 3.70 -24.37 5.29
N ILE A 746 3.06 -25.24 6.05
CA ILE A 746 1.97 -24.89 6.96
C ILE A 746 2.52 -24.63 8.35
N SER A 747 2.04 -23.56 9.00
CA SER A 747 2.41 -23.20 10.36
C SER A 747 1.64 -24.03 11.39
N PHE A 748 2.17 -24.04 12.62
CA PHE A 748 1.66 -24.77 13.76
C PHE A 748 0.94 -23.88 14.75
N GLU A 749 0.05 -23.08 14.33
CA GLU A 749 -0.59 -22.15 15.27
C GLU A 749 -1.58 -22.81 16.22
N PHE A 750 -1.72 -24.14 16.19
CA PHE A 750 -2.69 -24.93 16.98
C PHE A 750 -4.13 -24.44 16.82
N GLU A 751 -4.40 -23.78 15.73
CA GLU A 751 -5.70 -23.23 15.39
C GLU A 751 -6.64 -24.30 14.80
N SER A 752 -7.90 -23.94 14.64
CA SER A 752 -8.91 -24.78 13.98
C SER A 752 -8.62 -25.05 12.51
N GLN A 753 -7.61 -24.42 11.95
CA GLN A 753 -7.21 -24.47 10.56
C GLN A 753 -5.69 -24.49 10.42
N THR A 754 -5.22 -24.85 9.24
CA THR A 754 -3.82 -24.73 8.86
C THR A 754 -3.59 -23.39 8.20
N PHE A 755 -2.46 -22.75 8.50
CA PHE A 755 -2.02 -21.50 7.89
C PHE A 755 -0.70 -21.72 7.18
N LYS A 756 -0.51 -21.06 6.04
CA LYS A 756 0.80 -21.05 5.38
C LYS A 756 1.81 -20.29 6.25
N VAL A 757 3.08 -20.68 6.17
CA VAL A 757 4.16 -19.85 6.69
C VAL A 757 4.21 -18.55 5.87
N PRO A 758 3.99 -17.38 6.46
CA PRO A 758 3.91 -16.14 5.71
C PRO A 758 5.30 -15.66 5.28
N HIS A 759 5.39 -14.95 4.16
CA HIS A 759 6.54 -14.12 3.90
C HIS A 759 6.57 -12.96 4.91
N LEU A 760 7.74 -12.56 5.36
CA LEU A 760 7.89 -11.54 6.41
C LEU A 760 8.23 -10.15 5.85
N ARG A 761 7.97 -9.91 4.57
CA ARG A 761 8.16 -8.59 3.94
C ARG A 761 7.11 -7.60 4.41
N ASN A 762 7.49 -6.34 4.44
CA ASN A 762 6.58 -5.22 4.75
C ASN A 762 6.02 -5.22 6.18
N MET A 763 6.71 -5.86 7.14
CA MET A 763 6.26 -5.96 8.54
C MET A 763 6.17 -4.58 9.22
N TYR A 764 7.00 -3.63 8.81
CA TYR A 764 7.00 -2.26 9.36
C TYR A 764 5.67 -1.50 9.19
N THR A 765 4.80 -1.93 8.27
CA THR A 765 3.47 -1.35 8.09
C THR A 765 2.44 -1.87 9.08
N LYS A 766 2.71 -3.01 9.75
CA LYS A 766 1.77 -3.64 10.69
C LYS A 766 1.90 -3.17 12.13
N VAL A 767 2.82 -2.29 12.42
CA VAL A 767 3.00 -1.71 13.76
C VAL A 767 1.91 -0.68 14.07
N GLY A 768 1.67 -0.42 15.36
CA GLY A 768 0.69 0.57 15.83
C GLY A 768 -0.43 -0.01 16.67
N MET A 769 -0.60 -1.34 16.75
CA MET A 769 -1.36 -1.98 17.79
C MET A 769 -0.39 -2.34 18.93
N PHE A 770 -0.60 -1.78 20.12
CA PHE A 770 0.30 -1.93 21.26
C PHE A 770 -0.34 -2.61 22.47
N GLY A 771 -1.62 -2.96 22.39
CA GLY A 771 -2.31 -3.79 23.35
C GLY A 771 -2.75 -5.10 22.70
N SER A 772 -2.91 -6.15 23.48
CA SER A 772 -3.46 -7.42 23.00
C SER A 772 -4.43 -7.97 24.04
N SER A 773 -5.29 -8.90 23.65
CA SER A 773 -6.07 -9.66 24.64
C SER A 773 -5.11 -10.55 25.42
N LEU A 774 -5.40 -10.74 26.74
CA LEU A 774 -4.53 -11.50 27.65
C LEU A 774 -4.34 -12.95 27.25
N ASP A 775 -5.26 -13.50 26.55
CA ASP A 775 -5.36 -14.89 26.13
C ASP A 775 -5.18 -15.08 24.62
N SER A 776 -4.84 -14.01 23.92
CA SER A 776 -4.57 -14.02 22.47
C SER A 776 -3.25 -14.69 22.13
N LEU A 777 -2.51 -15.12 23.11
CA LEU A 777 -1.30 -15.86 22.92
C LEU A 777 -1.65 -17.27 22.45
N GLN A 778 -0.92 -17.72 21.48
CA GLN A 778 -0.99 -19.09 20.99
C GLN A 778 -0.91 -20.06 22.18
N PRO A 779 -1.62 -21.18 22.15
CA PRO A 779 -1.43 -22.21 23.15
C PRO A 779 0.06 -22.55 23.30
N GLY A 780 0.55 -22.47 24.51
CA GLY A 780 1.96 -22.72 24.80
C GLY A 780 2.87 -21.50 24.73
N THR A 781 2.34 -20.28 24.56
CA THR A 781 3.15 -19.09 24.79
C THR A 781 3.33 -18.82 26.28
N ILE A 782 4.46 -18.23 26.62
CA ILE A 782 4.80 -17.85 27.99
C ILE A 782 4.56 -16.36 28.14
N TYR A 783 3.72 -15.98 29.10
CA TYR A 783 3.59 -14.58 29.48
C TYR A 783 4.83 -14.11 30.19
N LEU A 784 5.51 -13.14 29.64
CA LEU A 784 6.56 -12.43 30.33
C LEU A 784 5.93 -11.30 31.16
N PRO A 785 6.52 -10.94 32.33
CA PRO A 785 5.99 -9.84 33.17
C PRO A 785 5.85 -8.52 32.38
N GLU A 786 6.78 -8.23 31.48
CA GLU A 786 6.76 -7.07 30.60
C GLU A 786 5.65 -7.14 29.54
N GLN A 787 5.06 -8.30 29.32
CA GLN A 787 3.97 -8.55 28.38
C GLN A 787 2.58 -8.51 29.03
N GLN A 788 2.52 -8.37 30.35
CA GLN A 788 1.33 -7.91 31.01
C GLN A 788 1.14 -6.45 30.66
N LEU A 789 0.92 -6.21 29.35
CA LEU A 789 0.81 -4.88 28.81
C LEU A 789 -0.27 -4.13 29.53
N PRO A 790 0.05 -2.94 30.06
CA PRO A 790 -0.99 -2.05 30.50
C PRO A 790 -1.95 -1.81 29.32
N ALA A 791 -3.20 -1.56 29.62
CA ALA A 791 -4.13 -1.08 28.62
C ALA A 791 -3.52 0.17 27.98
N ALA A 792 -2.93 0.02 26.80
CA ALA A 792 -2.20 1.07 26.11
C ALA A 792 -3.06 1.63 24.97
N ASP A 793 -2.92 2.92 24.70
CA ASP A 793 -3.48 3.50 23.49
C ASP A 793 -2.79 2.91 22.27
N ALA A 794 -3.58 2.50 21.28
CA ALA A 794 -3.12 1.98 20.00
C ALA A 794 -3.73 2.78 18.86
N VAL A 795 -2.98 2.90 17.77
CA VAL A 795 -3.46 3.61 16.58
C VAL A 795 -4.43 2.76 15.77
N ARG A 796 -4.37 1.43 15.93
CA ARG A 796 -5.27 0.46 15.26
C ARG A 796 -5.54 -0.74 16.15
N GLY A 797 -6.59 -1.49 15.82
CA GLY A 797 -7.04 -2.64 16.60
C GLY A 797 -6.47 -4.00 16.17
N PHE A 798 -5.71 -4.05 15.07
CA PHE A 798 -5.17 -5.28 14.51
C PHE A 798 -3.67 -5.14 14.24
N GLY A 799 -2.90 -6.12 14.68
CA GLY A 799 -1.45 -6.20 14.54
C GLY A 799 -1.00 -7.39 13.71
N PHE A 800 -0.16 -8.20 14.30
CA PHE A 800 0.46 -9.38 13.68
C PHE A 800 -0.39 -10.64 13.87
N ASN A 801 0.04 -11.74 13.28
CA ASN A 801 -0.67 -12.98 13.07
C ASN A 801 -1.80 -12.87 12.04
N HIS A 802 -2.39 -14.03 11.72
CA HIS A 802 -3.50 -14.11 10.76
C HIS A 802 -4.73 -13.31 11.23
N ASP A 803 -4.99 -13.27 12.53
CA ASP A 803 -6.13 -12.61 13.15
C ASP A 803 -5.83 -11.19 13.68
N GLY A 804 -4.57 -10.75 13.59
CA GLY A 804 -4.16 -9.42 14.03
C GLY A 804 -4.06 -9.24 15.54
N VAL A 805 -4.10 -10.31 16.30
CA VAL A 805 -4.20 -10.26 17.76
C VAL A 805 -2.90 -9.87 18.47
N LEU A 806 -1.74 -10.07 17.85
CA LEU A 806 -0.45 -9.69 18.44
C LEU A 806 -0.15 -8.20 18.20
N GLY A 807 -0.09 -7.43 19.27
CA GLY A 807 0.20 -6.01 19.24
C GLY A 807 1.65 -5.67 18.89
N GLN A 808 2.57 -6.57 19.27
CA GLN A 808 4.00 -6.44 19.03
C GLN A 808 4.57 -7.75 18.53
N LEU A 809 5.47 -7.69 17.56
CA LEU A 809 6.06 -8.90 16.98
C LEU A 809 6.97 -9.66 17.97
N GLU A 810 7.52 -8.99 18.95
CA GLU A 810 8.32 -9.61 20.03
C GLU A 810 7.53 -10.67 20.80
N HIS A 811 6.20 -10.50 20.92
CA HIS A 811 5.34 -11.47 21.60
C HIS A 811 5.28 -12.81 20.86
N PHE A 812 5.41 -12.82 19.54
CA PHE A 812 5.48 -14.05 18.76
C PHE A 812 6.65 -14.95 19.23
N PHE A 813 7.77 -14.33 19.54
CA PHE A 813 8.98 -15.06 19.96
C PHE A 813 8.97 -15.53 21.43
N THR A 814 7.88 -15.32 22.14
CA THR A 814 7.70 -15.89 23.49
C THR A 814 7.03 -17.26 23.47
N GLY A 815 6.67 -17.74 22.30
CA GLY A 815 6.19 -19.10 22.10
C GLY A 815 7.21 -20.13 22.62
N GLN A 816 6.75 -21.18 23.28
CA GLN A 816 7.62 -22.22 23.85
C GLN A 816 8.53 -22.87 22.82
N VAL A 817 8.12 -22.89 21.55
CA VAL A 817 8.90 -23.44 20.44
C VAL A 817 10.24 -22.69 20.25
N PHE A 818 10.26 -21.39 20.54
CA PHE A 818 11.44 -20.54 20.39
C PHE A 818 12.33 -20.48 21.63
N LEU A 819 11.86 -20.98 22.78
CA LEU A 819 12.63 -20.85 24.03
C LEU A 819 13.83 -21.78 24.06
N GLN A 820 14.97 -21.25 24.51
CA GLN A 820 16.15 -22.06 24.78
C GLN A 820 15.91 -22.96 25.99
N THR A 821 16.09 -24.27 25.79
CA THR A 821 16.02 -25.26 26.86
C THR A 821 17.14 -26.31 26.69
N ASN A 822 17.84 -26.67 27.75
CA ASN A 822 18.86 -27.72 27.72
C ASN A 822 18.28 -29.11 28.01
N ASP A 823 17.12 -29.15 28.66
CA ASP A 823 16.46 -30.39 29.08
C ASP A 823 15.03 -30.44 28.45
N PRO A 824 14.47 -31.65 28.32
CA PRO A 824 13.06 -31.80 27.95
C PRO A 824 12.14 -31.06 28.93
N VAL A 825 11.14 -30.39 28.44
CA VAL A 825 10.14 -29.66 29.23
C VAL A 825 8.85 -30.43 29.23
N THR A 826 8.33 -30.77 30.41
CA THR A 826 7.00 -31.39 30.53
C THR A 826 5.94 -30.31 30.76
N LEU A 827 4.98 -30.21 29.86
CA LEU A 827 3.86 -29.27 29.97
C LEU A 827 2.84 -29.74 31.03
N ALA A 828 1.92 -28.84 31.42
CA ALA A 828 0.92 -29.12 32.43
C ALA A 828 -0.05 -30.28 32.05
N ASP A 829 -0.20 -30.54 30.77
CA ASP A 829 -0.99 -31.66 30.21
C ASP A 829 -0.21 -32.99 30.14
N GLY A 830 1.06 -32.99 30.61
CA GLY A 830 1.91 -34.15 30.54
C GLY A 830 2.72 -34.30 29.23
N THR A 831 2.55 -33.42 28.26
CA THR A 831 3.33 -33.43 27.00
C THR A 831 4.79 -33.13 27.29
N VAL A 832 5.70 -33.94 26.73
CA VAL A 832 7.13 -33.74 26.84
C VAL A 832 7.65 -33.07 25.58
N VAL A 833 8.16 -31.85 25.72
CA VAL A 833 8.72 -31.08 24.61
C VAL A 833 10.24 -31.27 24.60
N PRO A 834 10.87 -31.60 23.46
CA PRO A 834 12.31 -31.84 23.40
C PRO A 834 13.13 -30.56 23.69
N PRO A 835 14.40 -30.71 24.09
CA PRO A 835 15.27 -29.56 24.33
C PRO A 835 15.48 -28.72 23.05
N ASN A 836 15.64 -27.41 23.24
CA ASN A 836 16.04 -26.45 22.21
C ASN A 836 17.24 -25.64 22.66
N PRO A 837 18.46 -26.15 22.52
CA PRO A 837 19.65 -25.48 23.03
C PRO A 837 20.03 -24.20 22.25
N TYR A 838 19.45 -23.98 21.10
CA TYR A 838 19.74 -22.88 20.19
C TYR A 838 18.71 -21.75 20.23
N GLY A 839 17.58 -21.96 20.90
CA GLY A 839 16.49 -20.97 20.98
C GLY A 839 16.89 -19.68 21.70
N ILE A 840 15.92 -18.83 21.93
CA ILE A 840 16.09 -17.57 22.65
C ILE A 840 16.34 -17.88 24.13
N PRO A 841 17.44 -17.37 24.73
CA PRO A 841 17.80 -17.72 26.08
C PRO A 841 16.78 -17.24 27.11
N PHE A 842 16.20 -18.19 27.81
CA PHE A 842 15.43 -17.95 29.03
C PHE A 842 16.06 -18.70 30.18
N VAL A 843 15.90 -18.19 31.40
CA VAL A 843 16.09 -19.02 32.59
C VAL A 843 14.91 -19.92 32.69
N GLN A 844 15.22 -21.21 32.86
CA GLN A 844 14.20 -22.24 32.99
C GLN A 844 13.09 -21.84 33.97
N PRO A 845 11.81 -21.91 33.54
CA PRO A 845 10.76 -22.01 34.53
C PRO A 845 10.99 -23.29 35.31
N GLN A 846 11.09 -23.21 36.58
CA GLN A 846 11.26 -24.41 37.44
C GLN A 846 10.13 -25.41 37.33
N THR A 847 9.01 -24.97 36.77
CA THR A 847 7.87 -25.79 36.33
C THR A 847 7.02 -24.97 35.37
N LEU A 848 6.78 -25.45 34.17
CA LEU A 848 5.77 -24.89 33.26
C LEU A 848 4.37 -25.31 33.72
N GLY A 849 4.04 -25.02 34.96
CA GLY A 849 2.70 -25.10 35.52
C GLY A 849 2.18 -23.67 35.60
N LEU A 850 1.37 -23.23 34.63
CA LEU A 850 0.65 -21.98 34.79
C LEU A 850 -0.13 -22.02 36.13
N PRO A 851 -0.09 -20.94 36.95
CA PRO A 851 0.00 -19.54 36.59
C PRO A 851 1.26 -18.78 37.09
N THR A 852 2.32 -19.44 37.48
CA THR A 852 3.51 -18.76 37.97
C THR A 852 4.38 -18.33 36.79
N PRO A 853 4.62 -17.04 36.55
CA PRO A 853 5.47 -16.60 35.46
C PRO A 853 6.86 -17.22 35.56
N PRO A 854 7.49 -17.58 34.46
CA PRO A 854 8.84 -18.09 34.45
C PRO A 854 9.80 -17.06 35.06
N VAL A 855 10.75 -17.53 35.89
CA VAL A 855 11.82 -16.68 36.40
C VAL A 855 12.82 -16.47 35.26
N LEU A 856 12.94 -15.24 34.80
CA LEU A 856 13.89 -14.83 33.78
C LEU A 856 15.27 -14.58 34.38
N GLN A 857 16.37 -14.99 33.70
CA GLN A 857 17.74 -14.54 34.06
C GLN A 857 18.11 -13.36 33.17
N GLY A 858 18.79 -12.40 33.73
CA GLY A 858 19.17 -11.20 33.02
C GLY A 858 17.92 -10.49 32.44
N ASP A 859 17.96 -10.20 31.15
CA ASP A 859 16.85 -9.58 30.40
C ASP A 859 15.83 -10.59 29.86
N GLY A 860 15.98 -11.88 30.16
CA GLY A 860 15.11 -12.93 29.67
C GLY A 860 15.06 -13.09 28.14
N GLY A 861 16.13 -12.74 27.47
CA GLY A 861 16.23 -12.77 26.02
C GLY A 861 15.54 -11.59 25.32
N PHE A 862 15.08 -10.59 26.06
CA PHE A 862 14.40 -9.40 25.51
C PHE A 862 15.25 -8.70 24.45
N GLU A 863 16.54 -8.45 24.73
CA GLU A 863 17.45 -7.80 23.79
C GLU A 863 17.61 -8.60 22.49
N LEU A 864 17.65 -9.93 22.56
CA LEU A 864 17.74 -10.76 21.36
C LEU A 864 16.46 -10.70 20.54
N ARG A 865 15.29 -10.81 21.19
CA ARG A 865 14.00 -10.65 20.51
C ARG A 865 13.89 -9.28 19.84
N ARG A 866 14.25 -8.21 20.53
CA ARG A 866 14.27 -6.86 20.00
C ARG A 866 15.17 -6.74 18.73
N LYS A 867 16.35 -7.37 18.74
CA LYS A 867 17.25 -7.41 17.59
C LYS A 867 16.66 -8.20 16.41
N ILE A 868 16.03 -9.34 16.70
CA ILE A 868 15.32 -10.11 15.67
C ILE A 868 14.22 -9.24 15.02
N VAL A 869 13.38 -8.60 15.84
CA VAL A 869 12.32 -7.72 15.34
C VAL A 869 12.88 -6.55 14.53
N SER A 870 14.00 -5.94 14.98
CA SER A 870 14.67 -4.89 14.23
C SER A 870 15.09 -5.35 12.83
N TYR A 871 15.56 -6.58 12.69
CA TYR A 871 15.87 -7.17 11.38
C TYR A 871 14.62 -7.44 10.56
N LEU A 872 13.56 -8.00 11.16
CA LEU A 872 12.29 -8.28 10.47
C LEU A 872 11.65 -7.02 9.91
N MET A 873 11.73 -5.89 10.61
CA MET A 873 11.27 -4.59 10.13
C MET A 873 12.07 -4.09 8.92
N ALA A 874 13.32 -4.50 8.81
CA ALA A 874 14.24 -4.09 7.74
C ALA A 874 14.37 -5.13 6.62
N PHE A 875 13.44 -6.08 6.49
CA PHE A 875 13.49 -7.10 5.44
C PHE A 875 13.51 -6.48 4.05
N ASP A 876 14.18 -7.15 3.13
CA ASP A 876 14.19 -6.78 1.72
C ASP A 876 12.77 -6.76 1.16
N THR A 877 12.53 -5.79 0.29
CA THR A 877 11.33 -5.71 -0.54
C THR A 877 11.70 -5.98 -2.01
N ASN A 878 10.83 -5.60 -2.94
CA ASN A 878 11.14 -5.78 -4.36
C ASN A 878 12.25 -4.83 -4.86
N HIS A 879 12.53 -3.76 -4.12
CA HIS A 879 13.43 -2.68 -4.52
C HIS A 879 14.40 -2.29 -3.41
N ALA A 880 15.61 -1.91 -3.81
CA ALA A 880 16.60 -1.38 -2.87
C ALA A 880 16.12 -0.05 -2.25
N PRO A 881 16.53 0.27 -1.00
CA PRO A 881 16.09 1.47 -0.28
C PRO A 881 16.38 2.78 -1.01
N ILE A 882 17.37 2.80 -1.90
CA ILE A 882 17.75 3.99 -2.67
C ILE A 882 16.75 4.34 -3.79
N VAL A 883 15.94 3.39 -4.24
CA VAL A 883 14.98 3.61 -5.33
C VAL A 883 13.96 4.68 -4.92
N GLY A 884 13.72 5.63 -5.80
CA GLY A 884 12.91 6.83 -5.56
C GLY A 884 13.73 8.04 -5.11
N GLN A 885 14.86 7.86 -4.47
CA GLN A 885 15.62 8.96 -3.88
C GLN A 885 16.17 9.92 -4.92
N GLN A 886 16.15 11.23 -4.57
CA GLN A 886 16.44 12.31 -5.51
C GLN A 886 17.47 13.31 -4.97
N ALA A 887 18.13 14.01 -5.92
CA ALA A 887 18.97 15.17 -5.65
C ALA A 887 18.85 16.17 -6.82
N THR A 888 18.47 17.41 -6.56
CA THR A 888 18.40 18.47 -7.59
C THR A 888 19.60 19.39 -7.51
N LEU A 889 20.46 19.34 -8.53
CA LEU A 889 21.63 20.19 -8.72
C LEU A 889 21.24 21.48 -9.44
N THR A 890 21.67 22.61 -8.90
CA THR A 890 21.56 23.94 -9.49
C THR A 890 22.95 24.63 -9.55
N ALA A 891 23.04 25.74 -10.23
CA ALA A 891 24.30 26.48 -10.32
C ALA A 891 24.85 26.93 -8.94
N THR A 892 24.03 26.97 -7.90
CA THR A 892 24.37 27.53 -6.58
C THR A 892 24.43 26.54 -5.42
N ASN A 893 24.05 25.27 -5.65
CA ASN A 893 23.94 24.29 -4.54
C ASN A 893 24.83 23.04 -4.68
N ALA A 894 25.83 23.08 -5.58
CA ALA A 894 26.66 21.89 -5.88
C ALA A 894 27.33 21.28 -4.65
N SER A 895 27.84 22.10 -3.73
CA SER A 895 28.44 21.62 -2.47
C SER A 895 27.43 20.92 -1.56
N ALA A 896 26.22 21.46 -1.45
CA ALA A 896 25.17 20.87 -0.59
C ALA A 896 24.65 19.53 -1.15
N GLN A 897 24.63 19.35 -2.48
CA GLN A 897 24.14 18.14 -3.14
C GLN A 897 25.20 17.05 -3.34
N ALA A 898 26.48 17.38 -3.17
CA ALA A 898 27.60 16.50 -3.56
C ALA A 898 27.52 15.10 -2.91
N ALA A 899 27.33 15.05 -1.60
CA ALA A 899 27.28 13.76 -0.88
C ALA A 899 26.09 12.90 -1.30
N ARG A 900 24.92 13.53 -1.53
CA ARG A 900 23.72 12.81 -1.93
C ARG A 900 23.81 12.26 -3.35
N ILE A 901 24.35 13.05 -4.28
CA ILE A 901 24.57 12.58 -5.65
C ILE A 901 25.60 11.44 -5.67
N ALA A 902 26.70 11.56 -4.88
CA ALA A 902 27.68 10.49 -4.77
C ALA A 902 27.09 9.18 -4.21
N LEU A 903 26.14 9.26 -3.26
CA LEU A 903 25.42 8.09 -2.76
C LEU A 903 24.57 7.43 -3.87
N LEU A 904 23.83 8.23 -4.65
CA LEU A 904 23.03 7.72 -5.77
C LEU A 904 23.90 7.01 -6.81
N GLU A 905 25.04 7.62 -7.19
CA GLU A 905 26.00 7.02 -8.12
C GLU A 905 26.60 5.72 -7.56
N ALA A 906 26.96 5.68 -6.28
CA ALA A 906 27.50 4.49 -5.63
C ALA A 906 26.50 3.35 -5.61
N GLN A 907 25.22 3.61 -5.34
CA GLN A 907 24.17 2.60 -5.35
C GLN A 907 23.86 2.09 -6.77
N ALA A 908 23.93 2.96 -7.78
CA ALA A 908 23.83 2.53 -9.17
C ALA A 908 25.02 1.66 -9.58
N GLN A 909 26.25 1.99 -9.14
CA GLN A 909 27.44 1.16 -9.36
C GLN A 909 27.34 -0.21 -8.66
N ALA A 910 26.68 -0.26 -7.51
CA ALA A 910 26.41 -1.51 -6.80
C ALA A 910 25.28 -2.35 -7.47
N GLY A 911 24.61 -1.83 -8.51
CA GLY A 911 23.51 -2.51 -9.19
C GLY A 911 22.20 -2.50 -8.41
N ALA A 912 22.03 -1.55 -7.46
CA ALA A 912 20.83 -1.42 -6.63
C ALA A 912 19.68 -0.68 -7.35
N CYS A 913 19.99 0.11 -8.36
CA CYS A 913 19.03 0.92 -9.11
C CYS A 913 19.62 1.31 -10.48
N ASP A 914 18.77 1.74 -11.41
CA ASP A 914 19.21 2.60 -12.50
C ASP A 914 19.26 4.05 -12.00
N LEU A 915 20.20 4.84 -12.49
CA LEU A 915 20.31 6.25 -12.12
C LEU A 915 20.10 7.13 -13.35
N VAL A 916 19.13 8.02 -13.25
CA VAL A 916 18.81 8.97 -14.31
C VAL A 916 19.04 10.41 -13.85
N ALA A 917 19.38 11.31 -14.77
CA ALA A 917 19.42 12.73 -14.52
C ALA A 917 18.55 13.45 -15.57
N LYS A 918 17.63 14.30 -15.10
CA LYS A 918 16.68 15.01 -15.97
C LYS A 918 16.75 16.51 -15.71
N SER A 919 16.61 17.28 -16.78
CA SER A 919 16.44 18.73 -16.71
C SER A 919 15.09 19.13 -17.30
N GLY A 920 14.68 20.36 -17.05
CA GLY A 920 13.44 20.88 -17.59
C GLY A 920 13.41 20.93 -19.11
N SER A 921 12.20 21.00 -19.65
CA SER A 921 11.94 20.96 -21.07
C SER A 921 12.55 22.15 -21.82
N ILE A 922 13.37 21.85 -22.81
CA ILE A 922 13.87 22.79 -23.78
C ILE A 922 13.23 22.51 -25.14
N GLY A 923 12.34 23.39 -25.58
CA GLY A 923 11.65 23.21 -26.86
C GLY A 923 10.61 22.06 -26.88
N GLY A 924 10.16 21.62 -25.71
CA GLY A 924 9.18 20.55 -25.55
C GLY A 924 9.76 19.20 -25.15
N VAL A 925 11.08 19.06 -25.07
CA VAL A 925 11.79 17.85 -24.64
C VAL A 925 12.61 18.09 -23.40
N ASP A 926 12.57 17.12 -22.49
CA ASP A 926 13.47 17.10 -21.35
C ASP A 926 14.87 16.66 -21.80
N ALA A 927 15.89 17.34 -21.31
CA ALA A 927 17.23 16.80 -21.40
C ALA A 927 17.34 15.64 -20.43
N GLY A 928 17.52 14.44 -20.96
CA GLY A 928 17.62 13.18 -20.22
C GLY A 928 19.01 12.56 -20.34
N PHE A 929 19.47 11.94 -19.25
CA PHE A 929 20.77 11.25 -19.19
C PHE A 929 20.63 9.98 -18.37
N LEU A 930 21.11 8.87 -18.90
CA LEU A 930 21.19 7.57 -18.22
C LEU A 930 22.63 7.30 -17.80
N TYR A 931 22.83 7.00 -16.52
CA TYR A 931 24.14 6.64 -15.98
C TYR A 931 24.55 5.23 -16.41
N ASN A 932 25.78 5.09 -16.86
CA ASN A 932 26.40 3.80 -17.11
C ASN A 932 27.35 3.45 -15.96
N PRO A 933 26.98 2.51 -15.07
CA PRO A 933 27.76 2.20 -13.88
C PRO A 933 29.13 1.58 -14.17
N SER A 934 29.30 0.91 -15.32
CA SER A 934 30.57 0.27 -15.68
C SER A 934 31.63 1.25 -16.15
N THR A 935 31.24 2.41 -16.70
CA THR A 935 32.16 3.43 -17.23
C THR A 935 32.15 4.73 -16.44
N GLY A 936 31.17 4.95 -15.57
CA GLY A 936 30.96 6.20 -14.85
C GLY A 936 30.56 7.37 -15.76
N THR A 937 29.95 7.08 -16.91
CA THR A 937 29.54 8.08 -17.90
C THR A 937 28.02 8.16 -18.02
N TRP A 938 27.55 9.22 -18.65
CA TRP A 938 26.15 9.51 -18.86
C TRP A 938 25.80 9.52 -20.35
N GLN A 939 24.85 8.67 -20.77
CA GLN A 939 24.29 8.68 -22.13
C GLN A 939 23.16 9.72 -22.20
N PRO A 940 23.27 10.74 -23.06
CA PRO A 940 22.17 11.67 -23.33
C PRO A 940 21.00 10.98 -24.06
N ASN A 941 19.79 11.56 -23.98
CA ASN A 941 18.60 11.13 -24.73
C ASN A 941 18.65 11.49 -26.24
N SER A 942 19.82 11.41 -26.83
CA SER A 942 20.09 11.43 -28.27
C SER A 942 21.22 10.45 -28.54
N MET A 943 20.97 9.46 -29.39
CA MET A 943 21.96 8.46 -29.76
C MET A 943 22.95 8.96 -30.78
N SER A 944 22.72 10.16 -31.33
CA SER A 944 23.68 10.88 -32.16
C SER A 944 24.80 11.52 -31.34
N LEU A 945 24.56 11.71 -30.03
CA LEU A 945 25.55 12.26 -29.09
C LEU A 945 26.29 11.13 -28.37
N GLY A 946 27.57 11.26 -28.16
CA GLY A 946 28.36 10.33 -27.36
C GLY A 946 28.10 10.50 -25.86
N ALA A 947 28.43 9.46 -25.10
CA ALA A 947 28.37 9.53 -23.64
C ALA A 947 29.33 10.61 -23.10
N ILE A 948 28.93 11.30 -22.05
CA ILE A 948 29.69 12.38 -21.40
C ILE A 948 30.12 11.98 -19.98
N SER A 949 31.21 12.55 -19.51
CA SER A 949 31.66 12.35 -18.13
C SER A 949 30.76 13.07 -17.14
N ASP A 950 30.75 12.62 -15.86
CA ASP A 950 30.01 13.27 -14.78
C ASP A 950 30.40 14.77 -14.64
N SER A 951 31.66 15.09 -14.75
CA SER A 951 32.12 16.48 -14.72
C SER A 951 31.57 17.32 -15.87
N GLN A 952 31.45 16.76 -17.08
CA GLN A 952 30.82 17.44 -18.22
C GLN A 952 29.32 17.64 -17.98
N LEU A 953 28.62 16.63 -17.47
CA LEU A 953 27.19 16.73 -17.13
C LEU A 953 26.94 17.86 -16.13
N ARG A 954 27.67 17.86 -15.00
CA ARG A 954 27.52 18.92 -13.97
C ARG A 954 27.89 20.30 -14.50
N ALA A 955 28.83 20.37 -15.45
CA ALA A 955 29.22 21.63 -16.09
C ALA A 955 28.09 22.28 -16.93
N LEU A 956 27.14 21.50 -17.43
CA LEU A 956 25.95 22.03 -18.12
C LEU A 956 25.13 22.95 -17.20
N VAL A 957 25.01 22.61 -15.94
CA VAL A 957 24.30 23.44 -14.95
C VAL A 957 25.14 24.62 -14.49
N SER A 958 26.40 24.39 -14.13
CA SER A 958 27.27 25.46 -13.61
C SER A 958 27.56 26.57 -14.64
N ARG A 959 27.48 26.24 -15.95
CA ARG A 959 27.60 27.18 -17.05
C ARG A 959 26.26 27.78 -17.50
N GLY A 960 25.15 27.40 -16.87
CA GLY A 960 23.82 27.89 -17.20
C GLY A 960 23.22 27.34 -18.50
N ALA A 961 23.79 26.25 -19.05
CA ALA A 961 23.23 25.59 -20.23
C ALA A 961 21.93 24.87 -19.89
N LEU A 962 21.85 24.30 -18.67
CA LEU A 962 20.66 23.75 -18.09
C LEU A 962 20.28 24.51 -16.81
N PRO A 963 19.00 24.76 -16.53
CA PRO A 963 18.56 25.46 -15.32
C PRO A 963 18.82 24.65 -14.03
N SER A 964 18.73 23.35 -14.13
CA SER A 964 18.93 22.38 -13.04
C SER A 964 19.11 20.99 -13.62
N LEU A 965 19.57 20.04 -12.79
CA LEU A 965 19.54 18.59 -13.05
C LEU A 965 19.00 17.88 -11.82
N THR A 966 17.96 17.09 -11.98
CA THR A 966 17.43 16.22 -10.93
C THR A 966 17.91 14.80 -11.19
N PHE A 967 18.76 14.30 -10.31
CA PHE A 967 19.21 12.91 -10.26
C PHE A 967 18.15 12.10 -9.53
N THR A 968 17.72 10.98 -10.09
CA THR A 968 16.70 10.09 -9.50
C THR A 968 17.14 8.64 -9.65
N ALA A 969 17.18 7.90 -8.54
CA ALA A 969 17.31 6.46 -8.56
C ALA A 969 15.96 5.85 -8.94
N VAL A 970 15.92 5.06 -10.02
CA VAL A 970 14.70 4.42 -10.51
C VAL A 970 14.83 2.89 -10.43
N PRO A 971 13.74 2.13 -10.45
CA PRO A 971 13.80 0.66 -10.47
C PRO A 971 14.71 0.15 -11.59
N LEU A 972 15.43 -0.93 -11.31
CA LEU A 972 16.30 -1.57 -12.30
C LEU A 972 15.52 -1.92 -13.58
N GLY A 973 16.10 -1.60 -14.73
CA GLY A 973 15.50 -1.78 -16.05
C GLY A 973 14.58 -0.64 -16.50
N SER A 974 14.22 0.31 -15.61
CA SER A 974 13.36 1.46 -15.96
C SER A 974 14.14 2.66 -16.51
N GLY A 975 15.45 2.68 -16.35
CA GLY A 975 16.28 3.83 -16.66
C GLY A 975 16.20 4.28 -18.12
N THR A 976 16.17 3.35 -19.07
CA THR A 976 16.05 3.64 -20.50
C THR A 976 14.76 4.40 -20.80
N ARG A 977 13.62 3.89 -20.32
CA ARG A 977 12.32 4.54 -20.52
C ARG A 977 12.26 5.93 -19.87
N VAL A 978 12.75 6.05 -18.65
CA VAL A 978 12.66 7.30 -17.92
C VAL A 978 13.63 8.35 -18.49
N ALA A 979 14.80 7.95 -18.96
CA ALA A 979 15.84 8.90 -19.36
C ALA A 979 15.97 9.13 -20.87
N LEU A 980 15.80 8.09 -21.69
CA LEU A 980 16.22 8.11 -23.08
C LEU A 980 15.08 8.00 -24.10
N ASP A 981 14.13 7.08 -23.87
CA ASP A 981 13.11 6.59 -24.83
C ASP A 981 11.81 6.40 -24.07
N ARG A 982 10.98 7.46 -24.00
CA ARG A 982 9.80 7.55 -23.12
C ARG A 982 8.72 6.55 -23.47
N ASP A 983 8.46 6.32 -24.74
CA ASP A 983 7.38 5.46 -25.23
C ASP A 983 7.84 4.04 -25.61
N GLY A 984 9.17 3.80 -25.60
CA GLY A 984 9.75 2.48 -25.77
C GLY A 984 9.78 1.97 -27.21
N ASP A 985 9.66 2.83 -28.20
CA ASP A 985 9.65 2.46 -29.61
C ASP A 985 11.06 2.18 -30.18
N GLY A 986 12.08 2.48 -29.42
CA GLY A 986 13.48 2.28 -29.76
C GLY A 986 14.18 3.51 -30.30
N TRP A 987 13.56 4.66 -30.31
CA TRP A 987 14.19 5.91 -30.68
C TRP A 987 14.34 6.83 -29.46
N ALA A 988 15.39 7.63 -29.44
CA ALA A 988 15.62 8.50 -28.30
C ALA A 988 14.79 9.78 -28.43
N ASP A 989 14.17 10.24 -27.32
CA ASP A 989 13.25 11.39 -27.28
C ASP A 989 13.73 12.62 -28.04
N ALA A 990 15.02 12.97 -27.91
CA ALA A 990 15.59 14.14 -28.59
C ALA A 990 15.82 13.88 -30.09
N ASP A 991 16.14 12.66 -30.50
CA ASP A 991 16.30 12.29 -31.91
C ASP A 991 14.94 12.25 -32.62
N GLU A 992 13.87 11.85 -31.95
CA GLU A 992 12.51 11.91 -32.46
C GLU A 992 12.06 13.33 -32.74
N LEU A 993 12.30 14.24 -31.81
CA LEU A 993 11.98 15.65 -32.04
C LEU A 993 12.76 16.26 -33.18
N LEU A 994 14.03 15.90 -33.37
CA LEU A 994 14.80 16.29 -34.54
C LEU A 994 14.14 15.77 -35.81
N ALA A 995 13.60 14.55 -35.78
CA ALA A 995 12.85 13.96 -36.88
C ALA A 995 11.41 14.50 -36.99
N ARG A 996 10.95 15.33 -36.03
CA ARG A 996 9.55 15.85 -35.92
C ARG A 996 8.51 14.77 -35.64
N THR A 997 8.91 13.70 -34.95
CA THR A 997 8.04 12.68 -34.39
C THR A 997 7.72 13.00 -32.94
N ASN A 998 6.83 12.24 -32.30
CA ASN A 998 6.30 12.49 -30.98
C ASN A 998 6.88 11.48 -29.96
N PRO A 999 7.76 11.89 -29.02
CA PRO A 999 8.35 11.00 -28.02
C PRO A 999 7.39 10.39 -26.99
N ALA A 1000 6.10 10.49 -27.21
CA ALA A 1000 5.05 9.94 -26.35
C ALA A 1000 4.00 9.18 -27.19
N ASP A 1001 4.37 8.74 -28.38
CA ASP A 1001 3.53 7.97 -29.26
C ASP A 1001 4.36 6.93 -30.01
N PRO A 1002 4.38 5.67 -29.57
CA PRO A 1002 5.22 4.61 -30.14
C PRO A 1002 4.91 4.29 -31.62
N ASN A 1003 3.86 4.87 -32.18
CA ASN A 1003 3.55 4.76 -33.61
C ASN A 1003 4.08 5.94 -34.43
N SER A 1004 4.68 6.95 -33.75
CA SER A 1004 5.19 8.19 -34.37
C SER A 1004 6.70 8.26 -34.27
N HIS A 1005 7.41 7.41 -34.99
CA HIS A 1005 8.88 7.29 -34.95
C HIS A 1005 9.55 7.76 -36.25
N PRO A 1006 10.88 8.09 -36.24
CA PRO A 1006 11.66 8.49 -37.40
C PRO A 1006 11.65 7.53 -38.60
#